data_bccfeec6e32dd0f003950b0474898378
#
_entry.id   bccfeec6e32dd0f003950b0474898378
#
_cell.length_a   1.000
_cell.length_b   1.000
_cell.length_c   1.000
_cell.angle_alpha   90.00
_cell.angle_beta   90.00
_cell.angle_gamma   90.00
#
_symmetry.space_group_name_H-M   'P 1'
#
loop_
_entity.id
_entity.type
_entity.pdbx_description
1 polymer ?
#
loop_
_entity_poly.entity_id
_entity_poly.type
_entity_poly.pdbx_seq_one_letter_code
_entity_poly.pdbx_strand_id
1 'polypeptide(L)'
;MVNADGETDDLTALRAECVRLRAENARLRSQLGLTKAEPLALPRQAPPATREHAANRRSPAAMALPVAAPSALETDGQVASASPVAAKLALFRTLFRGREDVFAVRWQNKAGRSGYAPACAHEWDRSVCCKPQVKCADCPNRALLPLTDEMIRDHLTGRHTVGIYPLLPDETCRFLALDFDKAEWRHDVSSFAGVCAQSDVPAYVEVSRSGDGAHVWVFFAGAIDAAQARRLGSALLTRTTAQRHEVGLDSYDRLFPGQDTLPKGGFGNLIALPLQRQPRDEGRSVFVDADFQPALDQWHLLSRVTRMTATDVARALEKVLDGADALGERIALDDGAEKPWTLPPSGRRPEPRIAGPFPDALEVVSGNLVYVSKNGLPQGLQDRLVRLAAFENPEFHRAQAMRLPTFAKPRLISCAEELPGYIALPRGCFDAALQLLEDHGIEPRLRDERTDGQPLDATFHGELTPQQLEAAEAILAHDNGVLCAATAFGKTVVGAWLIAARQVNTLVLVHRRQLMDQWCERLAAFLDLPPAAIGVIGGGRTRPTGAIDVAVIQSLNKKGVVADLVADYGQVIVDECHHLSAFSFEQVLRQVRAKYVVGLTATPVRRDGHQPIITMQCGPIRYRTDARSQAAARPFEHRVVVRDTAFSMPAADIEPGIQAIYSALAADSARNALIVADVLAVAAAGRSPLVLTERTEHRDSLAAALDESAATVFIMSGGMGAKRRRAIAEALAATPPEAPRVIVATGRCVGEGFDDARLDTLFLAMPVAWRGTLQQYAGRLHRVHAGKADVIIYDYVDGGVPVLARMHQKRLAGYRAMGYVVASGASPSDST
;
A
#
# COMPACT_ATOMS: atom_id res chain seq x y z
N MET A 1 19.99 28.31 26.86
CA MET A 1 20.57 28.77 25.59
C MET A 1 21.08 27.52 24.90
N VAL A 2 20.22 26.87 24.10
CA VAL A 2 20.59 25.65 23.35
C VAL A 2 19.92 25.76 21.97
N ASN A 3 20.78 25.88 20.96
CA ASN A 3 20.63 25.59 19.53
C ASN A 3 19.46 26.17 18.74
N ALA A 4 19.60 27.46 18.39
CA ALA A 4 18.92 28.03 17.23
C ALA A 4 19.77 27.90 15.92
N ASP A 5 20.99 27.37 15.98
CA ASP A 5 21.93 27.39 14.85
C ASP A 5 21.79 26.18 13.90
N GLY A 6 21.20 25.07 14.35
CA GLY A 6 21.03 23.87 13.50
C GLY A 6 19.86 23.91 12.49
N GLU A 7 18.79 24.62 12.82
CA GLU A 7 17.62 24.74 11.90
C GLU A 7 17.86 25.75 10.78
N THR A 8 18.74 26.72 10.98
CA THR A 8 19.10 27.72 9.94
C THR A 8 20.02 27.14 8.88
N ASP A 9 20.90 26.21 9.22
CA ASP A 9 21.80 25.55 8.25
C ASP A 9 21.02 24.57 7.35
N ASP A 10 20.07 23.83 7.90
CA ASP A 10 19.20 22.93 7.10
C ASP A 10 18.28 23.69 6.14
N LEU A 11 17.75 24.83 6.55
CA LEU A 11 16.93 25.70 5.69
C LEU A 11 17.76 26.34 4.58
N THR A 12 19.01 26.64 4.84
CA THR A 12 19.93 27.22 3.84
C THR A 12 20.37 26.17 2.83
N ALA A 13 20.65 24.94 3.28
CA ALA A 13 20.95 23.81 2.43
C ALA A 13 19.75 23.42 1.52
N LEU A 14 18.53 23.40 2.06
CA LEU A 14 17.31 23.15 1.29
C LEU A 14 17.03 24.25 0.26
N ARG A 15 17.31 25.50 0.58
CA ARG A 15 17.19 26.63 -0.40
C ARG A 15 18.21 26.51 -1.52
N ALA A 16 19.44 26.16 -1.22
CA ALA A 16 20.48 25.94 -2.21
C ALA A 16 20.11 24.78 -3.16
N GLU A 17 19.59 23.68 -2.62
CA GLU A 17 19.12 22.53 -3.41
C GLU A 17 17.92 22.88 -4.29
N CYS A 18 16.96 23.66 -3.80
CA CYS A 18 15.84 24.16 -4.61
C CYS A 18 16.32 25.05 -5.78
N VAL A 19 17.35 25.88 -5.59
CA VAL A 19 17.93 26.68 -6.65
C VAL A 19 18.62 25.81 -7.69
N ARG A 20 19.36 24.78 -7.25
CA ARG A 20 20.03 23.81 -8.14
C ARG A 20 19.00 23.06 -8.99
N LEU A 21 17.95 22.52 -8.39
CA LEU A 21 16.90 21.78 -9.09
C LEU A 21 16.12 22.65 -10.09
N ARG A 22 15.90 23.92 -9.79
CA ARG A 22 15.30 24.88 -10.74
C ARG A 22 16.19 25.16 -11.94
N ALA A 23 17.48 25.29 -11.72
CA ALA A 23 18.46 25.48 -12.80
C ALA A 23 18.55 24.23 -13.70
N GLU A 24 18.56 23.06 -13.10
CA GLU A 24 18.56 21.78 -13.83
C GLU A 24 17.27 21.60 -14.64
N ASN A 25 16.11 21.93 -14.08
CA ASN A 25 14.82 21.89 -14.78
C ASN A 25 14.78 22.86 -15.97
N ALA A 26 15.34 24.07 -15.82
CA ALA A 26 15.46 25.03 -16.91
C ALA A 26 16.36 24.50 -18.02
N ARG A 27 17.48 23.85 -17.68
CA ARG A 27 18.40 23.22 -18.63
C ARG A 27 17.74 22.07 -19.38
N LEU A 28 17.04 21.20 -18.69
CA LEU A 28 16.32 20.06 -19.29
C LEU A 28 15.20 20.54 -20.24
N ARG A 29 14.46 21.58 -19.86
CA ARG A 29 13.45 22.19 -20.72
C ARG A 29 14.05 22.81 -21.99
N SER A 30 15.22 23.42 -21.89
CA SER A 30 15.95 23.95 -23.05
C SER A 30 16.42 22.81 -23.96
N GLN A 31 16.89 21.70 -23.41
CA GLN A 31 17.32 20.53 -24.18
C GLN A 31 16.15 19.81 -24.87
N LEU A 32 14.95 19.86 -24.30
CA LEU A 32 13.73 19.28 -24.88
C LEU A 32 13.00 20.21 -25.85
N GLY A 33 13.53 21.39 -26.14
CA GLY A 33 12.91 22.36 -27.05
C GLY A 33 11.62 23.00 -26.54
N LEU A 34 11.34 22.86 -25.23
CA LEU A 34 10.18 23.47 -24.59
C LEU A 34 10.49 24.94 -24.31
N THR A 35 10.10 25.80 -25.25
CA THR A 35 10.25 27.24 -25.12
C THR A 35 9.45 27.81 -23.94
N LYS A 36 10.02 28.83 -23.27
CA LYS A 36 9.44 29.52 -22.11
C LYS A 36 7.99 29.93 -22.36
N ALA A 37 7.11 29.54 -21.47
CA ALA A 37 5.87 30.29 -21.25
C ALA A 37 6.27 31.64 -20.61
N GLU A 38 6.01 32.74 -21.32
CA GLU A 38 6.14 34.08 -20.77
C GLU A 38 5.20 34.24 -19.54
N PRO A 39 5.61 34.95 -18.50
CA PRO A 39 4.71 35.28 -17.41
C PRO A 39 3.63 36.21 -17.93
N LEU A 40 2.38 35.78 -17.88
CA LEU A 40 1.19 36.59 -18.14
C LEU A 40 1.24 37.81 -17.23
N ALA A 41 1.48 38.95 -17.83
CA ALA A 41 1.35 40.26 -17.20
C ALA A 41 -0.15 40.52 -16.96
N LEU A 42 -0.48 40.95 -15.75
CA LEU A 42 -1.82 41.41 -15.35
C LEU A 42 -2.23 42.62 -16.25
N PRO A 43 -3.43 42.63 -16.84
CA PRO A 43 -3.92 43.78 -17.56
C PRO A 43 -4.28 44.93 -16.61
N ARG A 44 -3.69 46.06 -16.84
CA ARG A 44 -4.10 47.34 -16.27
C ARG A 44 -5.45 47.74 -16.84
N GLN A 45 -6.30 48.26 -15.93
CA GLN A 45 -7.61 48.85 -16.25
C GLN A 45 -7.44 49.98 -17.27
N ALA A 46 -8.33 50.01 -18.28
CA ALA A 46 -8.59 51.16 -19.13
C ALA A 46 -10.12 51.38 -19.27
N PRO A 47 -10.58 52.65 -19.46
CA PRO A 47 -11.93 53.07 -19.18
C PRO A 47 -12.91 52.83 -20.35
N PRO A 48 -14.21 53.14 -20.20
CA PRO A 48 -15.30 52.67 -21.06
C PRO A 48 -15.46 53.55 -22.31
N ALA A 49 -15.69 52.96 -23.44
CA ALA A 49 -16.14 53.64 -24.65
C ALA A 49 -17.30 52.90 -25.35
N THR A 50 -18.40 53.58 -25.32
CA THR A 50 -19.46 53.77 -26.32
C THR A 50 -19.80 52.68 -27.37
N ARG A 51 -21.11 52.47 -27.45
CA ARG A 51 -21.91 51.80 -28.48
C ARG A 51 -21.58 52.31 -29.89
N GLU A 52 -21.63 51.41 -30.87
CA GLU A 52 -22.34 51.66 -32.13
C GLU A 52 -22.70 50.40 -32.91
N HIS A 53 -23.80 50.48 -33.65
CA HIS A 53 -24.55 49.47 -34.37
C HIS A 53 -23.87 48.99 -35.65
N ALA A 54 -24.19 47.76 -36.11
CA ALA A 54 -24.78 47.46 -37.45
C ALA A 54 -24.65 45.94 -37.74
N ALA A 55 -25.69 45.24 -37.76
CA ALA A 55 -26.49 44.85 -38.94
C ALA A 55 -25.92 43.67 -39.83
N ASN A 56 -26.67 42.61 -39.74
CA ASN A 56 -27.16 41.83 -40.88
C ASN A 56 -26.21 41.06 -41.83
N ARG A 57 -26.27 39.71 -41.80
CA ARG A 57 -26.53 38.93 -43.01
C ARG A 57 -26.99 37.47 -42.73
N ARG A 58 -27.94 37.07 -43.52
CA ARG A 58 -28.80 35.89 -43.55
C ARG A 58 -28.08 34.62 -44.04
N SER A 59 -28.39 33.52 -43.41
CA SER A 59 -28.86 32.17 -43.88
C SER A 59 -28.13 31.46 -45.06
N PRO A 60 -28.18 30.11 -45.13
CA PRO A 60 -29.48 29.41 -45.32
C PRO A 60 -29.64 28.03 -44.57
N ALA A 61 -30.87 27.67 -44.50
CA ALA A 61 -31.59 26.52 -44.07
C ALA A 61 -30.95 25.11 -44.23
N ALA A 62 -31.14 24.28 -43.20
CA ALA A 62 -31.27 22.83 -43.33
C ALA A 62 -32.56 22.36 -42.60
N MET A 63 -33.21 21.43 -43.22
CA MET A 63 -34.58 20.94 -43.00
C MET A 63 -34.89 20.50 -41.57
N ALA A 64 -36.01 21.00 -41.04
CA ALA A 64 -36.70 20.51 -39.88
C ALA A 64 -37.62 19.35 -40.19
N LEU A 65 -37.56 18.27 -39.47
CA LEU A 65 -38.61 17.28 -39.35
C LEU A 65 -39.59 17.70 -38.24
N PRO A 66 -40.89 17.44 -38.40
CA PRO A 66 -41.90 18.06 -37.53
C PRO A 66 -41.98 17.37 -36.18
N VAL A 67 -41.73 18.16 -35.14
CA VAL A 67 -42.11 17.79 -33.77
C VAL A 67 -43.52 18.30 -33.53
N ALA A 68 -44.45 17.38 -33.21
CA ALA A 68 -45.80 17.69 -32.81
C ALA A 68 -45.80 18.63 -31.59
N ALA A 69 -46.63 19.69 -31.70
CA ALA A 69 -46.89 20.61 -30.60
C ALA A 69 -47.51 19.85 -29.41
N PRO A 70 -47.02 19.99 -28.18
CA PRO A 70 -47.74 19.51 -27.03
C PRO A 70 -48.87 20.46 -26.68
N SER A 71 -50.04 19.89 -26.56
CA SER A 71 -51.22 20.45 -25.94
C SER A 71 -50.92 21.07 -24.59
N ALA A 72 -51.46 22.24 -24.34
CA ALA A 72 -51.44 22.91 -23.07
C ALA A 72 -52.08 22.04 -21.98
N LEU A 73 -51.26 21.50 -21.06
CA LEU A 73 -51.71 20.90 -19.81
C LEU A 73 -50.64 21.14 -18.74
N GLU A 74 -51.03 21.89 -17.71
CA GLU A 74 -50.53 21.98 -16.35
C GLU A 74 -48.98 22.19 -16.17
N THR A 75 -48.61 23.43 -15.84
CA THR A 75 -47.35 23.84 -15.31
C THR A 75 -47.20 23.29 -13.91
N ASP A 76 -46.78 22.02 -13.81
CA ASP A 76 -46.34 21.44 -12.55
C ASP A 76 -44.87 21.87 -12.34
N GLY A 77 -44.67 22.78 -11.38
CA GLY A 77 -43.52 23.11 -10.57
C GLY A 77 -42.10 23.05 -11.14
N GLN A 78 -41.86 23.08 -12.44
CA GLN A 78 -40.54 23.01 -13.05
C GLN A 78 -39.76 24.32 -12.84
N VAL A 79 -38.60 24.24 -12.17
CA VAL A 79 -37.71 25.38 -11.95
C VAL A 79 -36.77 25.51 -13.15
N ALA A 80 -36.68 26.71 -13.72
CA ALA A 80 -35.80 27.06 -14.83
C ALA A 80 -34.95 28.29 -14.53
N SER A 81 -34.09 28.70 -15.42
CA SER A 81 -33.24 29.88 -15.26
C SER A 81 -34.07 31.18 -15.10
N ALA A 82 -35.28 31.25 -15.66
CA ALA A 82 -36.20 32.35 -15.50
C ALA A 82 -37.01 32.32 -14.18
N SER A 83 -37.02 31.21 -13.43
CA SER A 83 -37.82 31.07 -12.22
C SER A 83 -37.35 31.97 -11.08
N PRO A 84 -38.23 32.32 -10.14
CA PRO A 84 -37.88 33.14 -8.97
C PRO A 84 -36.72 32.56 -8.15
N VAL A 85 -35.93 33.44 -7.53
CA VAL A 85 -34.76 33.04 -6.72
C VAL A 85 -35.17 32.10 -5.58
N ALA A 86 -36.34 32.35 -4.95
CA ALA A 86 -36.84 31.49 -3.87
C ALA A 86 -37.10 30.04 -4.34
N ALA A 87 -37.66 29.85 -5.53
CA ALA A 87 -37.86 28.51 -6.11
C ALA A 87 -36.54 27.79 -6.41
N LYS A 88 -35.56 28.53 -6.92
CA LYS A 88 -34.20 28.01 -7.15
C LYS A 88 -33.51 27.58 -5.87
N LEU A 89 -33.59 28.42 -4.80
CA LEU A 89 -33.01 28.10 -3.50
C LEU A 89 -33.69 26.87 -2.86
N ALA A 90 -35.02 26.77 -2.94
CA ALA A 90 -35.76 25.63 -2.43
C ALA A 90 -35.35 24.32 -3.13
N LEU A 91 -35.27 24.35 -4.47
CA LEU A 91 -34.80 23.21 -5.26
C LEU A 91 -33.39 22.82 -4.87
N PHE A 92 -32.46 23.77 -4.84
CA PHE A 92 -31.05 23.57 -4.54
C PHE A 92 -30.87 22.97 -3.15
N ARG A 93 -31.54 23.51 -2.14
CA ARG A 93 -31.53 23.01 -0.76
C ARG A 93 -32.09 21.58 -0.64
N THR A 94 -33.09 21.27 -1.46
CA THR A 94 -33.67 19.92 -1.50
C THR A 94 -32.70 18.87 -2.04
N LEU A 95 -31.98 19.18 -3.12
CA LEU A 95 -31.07 18.25 -3.78
C LEU A 95 -29.73 18.12 -3.05
N PHE A 96 -29.13 19.24 -2.66
CA PHE A 96 -27.82 19.27 -1.99
C PHE A 96 -27.96 19.39 -0.46
N ARG A 97 -28.85 18.57 0.11
CA ARG A 97 -29.12 18.60 1.53
C ARG A 97 -28.10 17.75 2.28
N GLY A 98 -27.19 18.43 2.98
CA GLY A 98 -26.29 17.85 3.97
C GLY A 98 -26.68 18.28 5.39
N ARG A 99 -25.70 18.37 6.29
CA ARG A 99 -25.87 18.93 7.63
C ARG A 99 -26.32 20.38 7.52
N GLU A 100 -27.32 20.72 8.30
CA GLU A 100 -27.88 22.11 8.34
C GLU A 100 -27.33 22.93 9.52
N ASP A 101 -26.78 22.23 10.54
CA ASP A 101 -26.20 22.84 11.76
C ASP A 101 -24.75 23.29 11.58
N VAL A 102 -24.10 22.89 10.49
CA VAL A 102 -22.71 23.26 10.17
C VAL A 102 -22.47 23.20 8.66
N PHE A 103 -21.71 24.14 8.17
CA PHE A 103 -21.18 24.14 6.80
C PHE A 103 -19.72 24.60 6.79
N ALA A 104 -19.03 24.48 5.67
CA ALA A 104 -17.67 24.94 5.52
C ALA A 104 -17.56 26.06 4.48
N VAL A 105 -16.66 26.98 4.70
CA VAL A 105 -16.34 28.07 3.75
C VAL A 105 -14.94 27.87 3.22
N ARG A 106 -14.79 28.05 1.91
CA ARG A 106 -13.48 28.01 1.26
C ARG A 106 -12.68 29.26 1.57
N TRP A 107 -11.46 29.10 2.00
CA TRP A 107 -10.49 30.17 2.20
C TRP A 107 -9.33 30.04 1.20
N GLN A 108 -8.68 31.13 0.89
CA GLN A 108 -7.46 31.19 0.12
C GLN A 108 -6.52 32.24 0.71
N ASN A 109 -5.28 31.89 0.94
CA ASN A 109 -4.27 32.81 1.45
C ASN A 109 -3.53 33.53 0.30
N LYS A 110 -2.75 34.56 0.64
CA LYS A 110 -1.97 35.35 -0.33
C LYS A 110 -0.92 34.53 -1.09
N ALA A 111 -0.52 33.36 -0.57
CA ALA A 111 0.41 32.45 -1.21
C ALA A 111 -0.27 31.42 -2.13
N GLY A 112 -1.56 31.58 -2.44
CA GLY A 112 -2.35 30.69 -3.31
C GLY A 112 -2.84 29.41 -2.64
N ARG A 113 -2.46 29.10 -1.40
CA ARG A 113 -2.98 27.93 -0.68
C ARG A 113 -4.44 28.14 -0.33
N SER A 114 -5.24 27.13 -0.60
CA SER A 114 -6.68 27.15 -0.32
C SER A 114 -7.12 25.90 0.44
N GLY A 115 -8.27 26.00 1.10
CA GLY A 115 -8.87 24.91 1.84
C GLY A 115 -10.25 25.28 2.33
N TYR A 116 -10.88 24.38 3.08
CA TYR A 116 -12.17 24.63 3.69
C TYR A 116 -12.04 24.64 5.21
N ALA A 117 -12.77 25.54 5.86
CA ALA A 117 -12.89 25.60 7.32
C ALA A 117 -14.37 25.62 7.72
N PRO A 118 -14.76 24.95 8.82
CA PRO A 118 -16.11 25.08 9.35
C PRO A 118 -16.44 26.53 9.67
N ALA A 119 -17.63 26.99 9.29
CA ALA A 119 -18.10 28.32 9.60
C ALA A 119 -18.34 28.47 11.12
N CYS A 120 -17.72 29.47 11.73
CA CYS A 120 -17.77 29.69 13.18
C CYS A 120 -17.95 31.14 13.47
N ALA A 121 -18.88 31.47 14.39
CA ALA A 121 -19.14 32.85 14.82
C ALA A 121 -17.91 33.51 15.46
N HIS A 122 -17.03 32.72 16.07
CA HIS A 122 -15.81 33.22 16.72
C HIS A 122 -14.57 33.16 15.81
N GLU A 123 -14.74 32.97 14.49
CA GLU A 123 -13.61 32.83 13.58
C GLU A 123 -12.72 34.08 13.57
N TRP A 124 -11.44 33.92 13.90
CA TRP A 124 -10.44 35.00 14.01
C TRP A 124 -10.68 36.02 15.14
N ASP A 125 -11.64 35.78 16.04
CA ASP A 125 -11.74 36.57 17.26
C ASP A 125 -10.56 36.27 18.17
N ARG A 126 -9.67 37.22 18.34
CA ARG A 126 -8.39 37.07 19.08
C ARG A 126 -8.60 36.73 20.57
N SER A 127 -9.76 37.00 21.13
CA SER A 127 -10.08 36.71 22.52
C SER A 127 -10.48 35.24 22.76
N VAL A 128 -10.97 34.55 21.72
CA VAL A 128 -11.60 33.23 21.84
C VAL A 128 -11.02 32.23 20.87
N CYS A 129 -10.63 32.66 19.67
CA CYS A 129 -10.15 31.79 18.59
C CYS A 129 -8.65 31.56 18.65
N CYS A 130 -8.22 30.32 18.86
CA CYS A 130 -6.83 29.95 18.95
C CYS A 130 -6.22 29.48 17.61
N LYS A 131 -6.81 29.84 16.45
CA LYS A 131 -6.19 29.59 15.13
C LYS A 131 -4.87 30.36 14.98
N PRO A 132 -3.85 29.78 14.35
CA PRO A 132 -3.77 28.44 13.75
C PRO A 132 -3.28 27.34 14.70
N GLN A 133 -3.01 27.63 15.98
CA GLN A 133 -2.42 26.70 16.95
C GLN A 133 -3.36 25.55 17.29
N VAL A 134 -4.67 25.79 17.36
CA VAL A 134 -5.69 24.78 17.63
C VAL A 134 -6.58 24.60 16.39
N LYS A 135 -6.77 23.35 15.97
CA LYS A 135 -7.68 23.01 14.86
C LYS A 135 -9.13 23.22 15.28
N CYS A 136 -10.00 23.65 14.33
CA CYS A 136 -11.42 23.86 14.63
C CYS A 136 -12.15 22.60 15.13
N ALA A 137 -11.70 21.42 14.75
CA ALA A 137 -12.25 20.15 15.24
C ALA A 137 -12.02 19.96 16.73
N ASP A 138 -10.91 20.47 17.25
CA ASP A 138 -10.45 20.29 18.64
C ASP A 138 -10.71 21.55 19.50
N CYS A 139 -11.34 22.61 18.92
CA CYS A 139 -11.56 23.88 19.59
C CYS A 139 -12.71 23.79 20.61
N PRO A 140 -12.48 24.04 21.90
CA PRO A 140 -13.52 24.01 22.90
C PRO A 140 -14.50 25.18 22.77
N ASN A 141 -14.10 26.30 22.15
CA ASN A 141 -14.84 27.54 22.02
C ASN A 141 -15.56 27.68 20.67
N ARG A 142 -15.70 26.61 19.91
CA ARG A 142 -16.34 26.65 18.59
C ARG A 142 -17.85 26.97 18.72
N ALA A 143 -18.29 27.98 18.00
CA ALA A 143 -19.71 28.33 17.81
C ALA A 143 -20.02 28.17 16.32
N LEU A 144 -20.49 26.98 15.94
CA LEU A 144 -20.78 26.66 14.55
C LEU A 144 -21.99 27.39 14.04
N LEU A 145 -21.94 27.80 12.77
CA LEU A 145 -23.01 28.53 12.11
C LEU A 145 -23.87 27.56 11.28
N PRO A 146 -25.21 27.68 11.34
CA PRO A 146 -26.11 26.90 10.50
C PRO A 146 -26.08 27.37 9.05
N LEU A 147 -26.34 26.44 8.11
CA LEU A 147 -26.45 26.74 6.68
C LEU A 147 -27.79 27.41 6.40
N THR A 148 -27.79 28.71 6.08
CA THR A 148 -28.98 29.49 5.76
C THR A 148 -29.17 29.67 4.25
N ASP A 149 -30.36 30.06 3.81
CA ASP A 149 -30.64 30.41 2.42
C ASP A 149 -29.80 31.60 1.92
N GLU A 150 -29.42 32.50 2.84
CA GLU A 150 -28.51 33.59 2.53
C GLU A 150 -27.13 33.09 2.16
N MET A 151 -26.57 32.12 2.90
CA MET A 151 -25.29 31.52 2.58
C MET A 151 -25.29 30.72 1.26
N ILE A 152 -26.40 30.04 0.95
CA ILE A 152 -26.58 29.37 -0.35
C ILE A 152 -26.67 30.43 -1.47
N ARG A 153 -27.38 31.56 -1.24
CA ARG A 153 -27.43 32.67 -2.19
C ARG A 153 -26.05 33.29 -2.40
N ASP A 154 -25.27 33.45 -1.36
CA ASP A 154 -23.91 33.99 -1.43
C ASP A 154 -22.97 33.05 -2.19
N HIS A 155 -23.15 31.72 -2.06
CA HIS A 155 -22.46 30.75 -2.87
C HIS A 155 -22.83 30.89 -4.38
N LEU A 156 -24.13 30.87 -4.68
CA LEU A 156 -24.64 30.97 -6.07
C LEU A 156 -24.33 32.33 -6.74
N THR A 157 -24.16 33.39 -5.99
CA THR A 157 -23.78 34.73 -6.48
C THR A 157 -22.26 34.96 -6.51
N GLY A 158 -21.46 34.03 -5.96
CA GLY A 158 -20.02 34.07 -6.03
C GLY A 158 -19.32 34.78 -4.88
N ARG A 159 -20.07 35.25 -3.85
CA ARG A 159 -19.48 35.88 -2.66
C ARG A 159 -18.66 34.93 -1.82
N HIS A 160 -19.14 33.69 -1.68
CA HIS A 160 -18.50 32.62 -0.94
C HIS A 160 -18.49 31.31 -1.75
N THR A 161 -17.58 30.40 -1.44
CA THR A 161 -17.65 29.01 -1.88
C THR A 161 -17.98 28.15 -0.66
N VAL A 162 -19.15 27.55 -0.66
CA VAL A 162 -19.66 26.76 0.45
C VAL A 162 -19.42 25.28 0.19
N GLY A 163 -18.98 24.56 1.21
CA GLY A 163 -18.94 23.10 1.25
C GLY A 163 -19.91 22.56 2.29
N ILE A 164 -20.52 21.44 2.00
CA ILE A 164 -21.47 20.76 2.88
C ILE A 164 -20.94 19.42 3.36
N TYR A 165 -21.45 18.98 4.51
CA TYR A 165 -21.17 17.66 5.09
C TYR A 165 -22.34 16.73 4.79
N PRO A 166 -22.20 15.74 3.89
CA PRO A 166 -23.31 14.88 3.47
C PRO A 166 -23.81 13.93 4.55
N LEU A 167 -22.93 13.50 5.47
CA LEU A 167 -23.30 12.59 6.56
C LEU A 167 -24.07 13.33 7.65
N LEU A 168 -25.34 12.94 7.85
CA LEU A 168 -26.22 13.53 8.85
C LEU A 168 -25.95 12.97 10.26
N PRO A 169 -26.42 13.63 11.34
CA PRO A 169 -26.20 13.16 12.72
C PRO A 169 -26.80 11.79 13.04
N ASP A 170 -27.81 11.36 12.30
CA ASP A 170 -28.45 10.05 12.36
C ASP A 170 -27.80 9.00 11.46
N GLU A 171 -26.59 9.28 10.96
CA GLU A 171 -25.80 8.39 10.09
C GLU A 171 -26.46 8.11 8.73
N THR A 172 -27.38 8.96 8.30
CA THR A 172 -27.99 8.91 6.97
C THR A 172 -27.40 9.97 6.02
N CYS A 173 -27.75 9.89 4.72
CA CYS A 173 -27.41 10.90 3.72
C CYS A 173 -28.57 11.08 2.72
N ARG A 174 -28.56 12.21 2.01
CA ARG A 174 -29.60 12.56 1.02
C ARG A 174 -29.11 12.45 -0.42
N PHE A 175 -27.83 12.27 -0.62
CA PHE A 175 -27.19 12.02 -1.90
C PHE A 175 -25.92 11.21 -1.70
N LEU A 176 -25.47 10.60 -2.79
CA LEU A 176 -24.17 10.01 -2.94
C LEU A 176 -23.43 10.81 -4.01
N ALA A 177 -22.16 11.16 -3.77
CA ALA A 177 -21.32 11.79 -4.76
C ALA A 177 -19.95 11.11 -4.83
N LEU A 178 -19.40 11.02 -6.04
CA LEU A 178 -18.07 10.47 -6.30
C LEU A 178 -17.20 11.55 -6.95
N ASP A 179 -15.97 11.67 -6.51
CA ASP A 179 -14.97 12.64 -6.96
C ASP A 179 -13.95 11.96 -7.88
N PHE A 180 -13.78 12.51 -9.09
CA PHE A 180 -12.83 12.06 -10.08
C PHE A 180 -11.93 13.23 -10.49
N ASP A 181 -10.64 13.11 -10.19
CA ASP A 181 -9.60 14.10 -10.48
C ASP A 181 -8.53 13.49 -11.39
N LYS A 182 -7.61 14.30 -11.96
CA LYS A 182 -6.50 13.92 -12.86
C LYS A 182 -6.86 13.78 -14.35
N ALA A 183 -5.82 13.46 -15.16
CA ALA A 183 -5.86 13.62 -16.62
C ALA A 183 -6.96 12.81 -17.32
N GLU A 184 -7.24 11.59 -16.91
CA GLU A 184 -8.16 10.66 -17.58
C GLU A 184 -9.60 10.67 -17.02
N TRP A 185 -9.95 11.67 -16.21
CA TRP A 185 -11.23 11.70 -15.50
C TRP A 185 -12.46 11.58 -16.43
N ARG A 186 -12.40 12.13 -17.65
CA ARG A 186 -13.54 12.05 -18.59
C ARG A 186 -13.85 10.61 -18.99
N HIS A 187 -12.81 9.83 -19.25
CA HIS A 187 -12.95 8.42 -19.62
C HIS A 187 -13.48 7.59 -18.44
N ASP A 188 -12.96 7.84 -17.23
CA ASP A 188 -13.38 7.17 -16.01
C ASP A 188 -14.84 7.47 -15.66
N VAL A 189 -15.23 8.76 -15.75
CA VAL A 189 -16.60 9.20 -15.49
C VAL A 189 -17.58 8.61 -16.53
N SER A 190 -17.22 8.61 -17.82
CA SER A 190 -18.08 8.01 -18.87
C SER A 190 -18.31 6.53 -18.61
N SER A 191 -17.26 5.78 -18.26
CA SER A 191 -17.35 4.37 -17.92
C SER A 191 -18.22 4.13 -16.68
N PHE A 192 -18.04 4.94 -15.65
CA PHE A 192 -18.83 4.87 -14.43
C PHE A 192 -20.30 5.20 -14.67
N ALA A 193 -20.58 6.27 -15.40
CA ALA A 193 -21.96 6.65 -15.77
C ALA A 193 -22.65 5.58 -16.64
N GLY A 194 -21.90 4.91 -17.51
CA GLY A 194 -22.38 3.76 -18.29
C GLY A 194 -22.82 2.60 -17.40
N VAL A 195 -22.02 2.26 -16.38
CA VAL A 195 -22.37 1.23 -15.38
C VAL A 195 -23.57 1.65 -14.54
N CYS A 196 -23.65 2.92 -14.14
CA CYS A 196 -24.83 3.45 -13.43
C CYS A 196 -26.10 3.26 -14.27
N ALA A 197 -26.08 3.63 -15.57
CA ALA A 197 -27.22 3.44 -16.48
C ALA A 197 -27.63 1.97 -16.64
N GLN A 198 -26.65 1.07 -16.81
CA GLN A 198 -26.91 -0.39 -16.88
C GLN A 198 -27.50 -0.96 -15.57
N SER A 199 -27.29 -0.28 -14.46
CA SER A 199 -27.72 -0.71 -13.13
C SER A 199 -28.97 0.05 -12.63
N ASP A 200 -29.64 0.81 -13.51
CA ASP A 200 -30.80 1.65 -13.21
C ASP A 200 -30.52 2.70 -12.13
N VAL A 201 -29.27 3.18 -12.05
CA VAL A 201 -28.86 4.24 -11.13
C VAL A 201 -28.78 5.56 -11.88
N PRO A 202 -29.68 6.53 -11.60
CA PRO A 202 -29.64 7.85 -12.22
C PRO A 202 -28.44 8.64 -11.68
N ALA A 203 -27.43 8.86 -12.54
CA ALA A 203 -26.21 9.57 -12.23
C ALA A 203 -26.10 10.88 -13.00
N TYR A 204 -25.68 11.95 -12.34
CA TYR A 204 -25.56 13.29 -12.91
C TYR A 204 -24.14 13.79 -12.77
N VAL A 205 -23.50 14.15 -13.88
CA VAL A 205 -22.11 14.56 -13.93
C VAL A 205 -22.00 16.07 -13.80
N GLU A 206 -21.18 16.54 -12.85
CA GLU A 206 -20.79 17.93 -12.69
C GLU A 206 -19.29 18.07 -12.96
N VAL A 207 -18.88 18.95 -13.85
CA VAL A 207 -17.47 19.33 -13.97
C VAL A 207 -17.05 20.04 -12.67
N SER A 208 -15.96 19.61 -12.07
CA SER A 208 -15.50 20.16 -10.80
C SER A 208 -15.14 21.65 -10.90
N ARG A 209 -15.05 22.32 -9.77
CA ARG A 209 -14.70 23.74 -9.70
C ARG A 209 -13.33 24.08 -10.32
N SER A 210 -12.37 23.16 -10.29
CA SER A 210 -11.04 23.31 -10.92
C SER A 210 -11.10 23.21 -12.45
N GLY A 211 -12.03 22.44 -12.99
CA GLY A 211 -12.11 22.04 -14.38
C GLY A 211 -11.30 20.79 -14.72
N ASP A 212 -10.44 20.33 -13.79
CA ASP A 212 -9.53 19.20 -13.95
C ASP A 212 -10.09 17.89 -13.38
N GLY A 213 -11.40 17.81 -13.17
CA GLY A 213 -12.11 16.67 -12.60
C GLY A 213 -13.61 16.81 -12.72
N ALA A 214 -14.35 15.87 -12.14
CA ALA A 214 -15.80 15.86 -12.08
C ALA A 214 -16.33 15.22 -10.79
N HIS A 215 -17.52 15.62 -10.38
CA HIS A 215 -18.30 14.90 -9.40
C HIS A 215 -19.47 14.17 -10.10
N VAL A 216 -19.71 12.93 -9.74
CA VAL A 216 -20.89 12.19 -10.17
C VAL A 216 -21.87 12.08 -9.03
N TRP A 217 -23.05 12.63 -9.19
CA TRP A 217 -24.11 12.77 -8.18
C TRP A 217 -25.22 11.77 -8.38
N VAL A 218 -25.64 11.11 -7.30
CA VAL A 218 -26.85 10.28 -7.23
C VAL A 218 -27.72 10.83 -6.11
N PHE A 219 -28.95 11.26 -6.42
CA PHE A 219 -29.84 11.89 -5.46
C PHE A 219 -30.85 10.90 -4.89
N PHE A 220 -31.20 11.06 -3.61
CA PHE A 220 -32.16 10.22 -2.93
C PHE A 220 -33.47 10.97 -2.63
N ALA A 221 -34.60 10.27 -2.73
CA ALA A 221 -35.92 10.81 -2.44
C ALA A 221 -36.12 11.09 -0.93
N GLY A 222 -35.48 10.29 -0.10
CA GLY A 222 -35.48 10.38 1.36
C GLY A 222 -34.09 10.31 1.94
N ALA A 223 -33.97 10.22 3.25
CA ALA A 223 -32.73 9.87 3.93
C ALA A 223 -32.47 8.37 3.71
N ILE A 224 -31.23 8.03 3.29
CA ILE A 224 -30.74 6.68 3.10
C ILE A 224 -29.61 6.45 4.09
N ASP A 225 -29.53 5.27 4.66
CA ASP A 225 -28.42 4.86 5.51
C ASP A 225 -27.08 5.07 4.78
N ALA A 226 -26.13 5.76 5.41
CA ALA A 226 -24.85 6.09 4.80
C ALA A 226 -24.07 4.83 4.41
N ALA A 227 -24.18 3.74 5.18
CA ALA A 227 -23.56 2.47 4.86
C ALA A 227 -24.14 1.88 3.56
N GLN A 228 -25.48 1.94 3.37
CA GLN A 228 -26.12 1.47 2.13
C GLN A 228 -25.74 2.33 0.92
N ALA A 229 -25.73 3.65 1.06
CA ALA A 229 -25.32 4.56 -0.01
C ALA A 229 -23.87 4.32 -0.43
N ARG A 230 -22.97 4.16 0.54
CA ARG A 230 -21.56 3.87 0.28
C ARG A 230 -21.36 2.49 -0.35
N ARG A 231 -22.15 1.49 0.10
CA ARG A 231 -22.14 0.15 -0.48
C ARG A 231 -22.53 0.19 -1.96
N LEU A 232 -23.56 0.97 -2.32
CA LEU A 232 -23.94 1.19 -3.71
C LEU A 232 -22.79 1.81 -4.51
N GLY A 233 -22.21 2.90 -4.04
CA GLY A 233 -21.10 3.57 -4.72
C GLY A 233 -19.87 2.67 -4.89
N SER A 234 -19.53 1.89 -3.86
CA SER A 234 -18.41 0.94 -3.92
C SER A 234 -18.69 -0.20 -4.90
N ALA A 235 -19.91 -0.73 -4.92
CA ALA A 235 -20.31 -1.78 -5.86
C ALA A 235 -20.27 -1.29 -7.32
N LEU A 236 -20.76 -0.08 -7.58
CA LEU A 236 -20.69 0.55 -8.91
C LEU A 236 -19.25 0.77 -9.35
N LEU A 237 -18.36 1.26 -8.49
CA LEU A 237 -16.93 1.40 -8.78
C LEU A 237 -16.29 0.06 -9.10
N THR A 238 -16.57 -0.97 -8.30
CA THR A 238 -16.08 -2.34 -8.53
C THR A 238 -16.55 -2.87 -9.88
N ARG A 239 -17.83 -2.70 -10.20
CA ARG A 239 -18.37 -3.14 -11.49
C ARG A 239 -17.77 -2.36 -12.66
N THR A 240 -17.56 -1.04 -12.51
CA THR A 240 -16.88 -0.22 -13.52
C THR A 240 -15.47 -0.71 -13.79
N THR A 241 -14.69 -0.93 -12.73
CA THR A 241 -13.35 -1.51 -12.86
C THR A 241 -13.41 -2.91 -13.50
N ALA A 242 -14.45 -3.68 -13.18
CA ALA A 242 -14.66 -5.01 -13.74
C ALA A 242 -14.99 -5.03 -15.23
N GLN A 243 -15.61 -3.98 -15.75
CA GLN A 243 -16.03 -3.86 -17.17
C GLN A 243 -15.01 -3.11 -18.05
N ARG A 244 -13.98 -2.50 -17.44
CA ARG A 244 -12.97 -1.75 -18.20
C ARG A 244 -11.83 -2.64 -18.68
N HIS A 245 -11.23 -2.22 -19.82
CA HIS A 245 -9.99 -2.78 -20.34
C HIS A 245 -8.78 -2.50 -19.44
N GLU A 246 -8.77 -1.33 -18.81
CA GLU A 246 -7.73 -0.89 -17.89
C GLU A 246 -8.06 -1.31 -16.46
N VAL A 247 -7.06 -1.84 -15.76
CA VAL A 247 -7.18 -2.21 -14.36
C VAL A 247 -7.03 -0.96 -13.50
N GLY A 248 -8.16 -0.35 -13.15
CA GLY A 248 -8.19 0.77 -12.23
C GLY A 248 -9.07 1.93 -12.71
N LEU A 249 -9.42 2.79 -11.80
CA LEU A 249 -10.02 4.10 -12.01
C LEU A 249 -9.04 5.11 -11.39
N ASP A 250 -8.00 5.46 -12.14
CA ASP A 250 -6.89 6.25 -11.61
C ASP A 250 -7.28 7.67 -11.26
N SER A 251 -8.37 8.18 -11.84
CA SER A 251 -8.92 9.48 -11.51
C SER A 251 -9.87 9.48 -10.33
N TYR A 252 -10.39 8.31 -9.89
CA TYR A 252 -11.24 8.25 -8.70
C TYR A 252 -10.47 8.65 -7.44
N ASP A 253 -10.96 9.66 -6.72
CA ASP A 253 -10.35 10.15 -5.47
C ASP A 253 -11.14 9.69 -4.24
N ARG A 254 -12.43 10.01 -4.16
CA ARG A 254 -13.22 9.74 -2.95
C ARG A 254 -14.71 9.68 -3.18
N LEU A 255 -15.41 9.20 -2.16
CA LEU A 255 -16.85 9.03 -2.10
C LEU A 255 -17.44 9.90 -0.97
N PHE A 256 -18.62 10.46 -1.18
CA PHE A 256 -19.35 11.28 -0.24
C PHE A 256 -20.77 10.73 -0.01
N PRO A 257 -21.14 10.32 1.23
CA PRO A 257 -20.33 10.32 2.44
C PRO A 257 -19.17 9.33 2.37
N GLY A 258 -18.01 9.67 2.96
CA GLY A 258 -16.81 8.84 2.98
C GLY A 258 -16.76 7.85 4.15
N GLN A 259 -17.80 7.78 4.98
CA GLN A 259 -17.83 6.97 6.20
C GLN A 259 -19.26 6.56 6.56
N ASP A 260 -19.42 5.45 7.25
CA ASP A 260 -20.72 4.90 7.65
C ASP A 260 -21.27 5.60 8.89
N THR A 261 -20.39 5.94 9.83
CA THR A 261 -20.75 6.51 11.14
C THR A 261 -20.09 7.86 11.37
N LEU A 262 -20.71 8.68 12.21
CA LEU A 262 -20.19 10.00 12.55
C LEU A 262 -19.27 9.92 13.78
N PRO A 263 -17.99 10.35 13.72
CA PRO A 263 -17.12 10.38 14.89
C PRO A 263 -17.65 11.37 15.93
N LYS A 264 -17.47 11.06 17.21
CA LYS A 264 -17.81 12.00 18.30
C LYS A 264 -17.15 13.37 18.04
N GLY A 265 -17.97 14.42 17.91
CA GLY A 265 -17.49 15.79 17.65
C GLY A 265 -16.98 16.06 16.24
N GLY A 266 -16.99 15.08 15.33
CA GLY A 266 -16.61 15.24 13.92
C GLY A 266 -17.78 15.59 13.02
N PHE A 267 -17.47 16.01 11.78
CA PHE A 267 -18.46 16.40 10.76
C PHE A 267 -18.53 15.43 9.57
N GLY A 268 -17.60 14.51 9.47
CA GLY A 268 -17.42 13.71 8.26
C GLY A 268 -16.59 14.43 7.19
N ASN A 269 -16.55 13.88 5.99
CA ASN A 269 -15.97 14.55 4.83
C ASN A 269 -16.93 15.58 4.26
N LEU A 270 -16.38 16.59 3.57
CA LEU A 270 -17.17 17.64 2.95
C LEU A 270 -17.00 17.63 1.43
N ILE A 271 -18.05 18.04 0.71
CA ILE A 271 -18.04 18.29 -0.72
C ILE A 271 -18.43 19.76 -1.00
N ALA A 272 -17.77 20.35 -2.00
CA ALA A 272 -18.16 21.71 -2.45
C ALA A 272 -19.53 21.68 -3.12
N LEU A 273 -20.35 22.70 -2.87
CA LEU A 273 -21.60 22.88 -3.60
C LEU A 273 -21.33 23.27 -5.06
N PRO A 274 -22.11 22.77 -6.03
CA PRO A 274 -22.02 23.14 -7.43
C PRO A 274 -22.62 24.51 -7.72
N LEU A 275 -22.48 24.97 -8.96
CA LEU A 275 -23.08 26.19 -9.52
C LEU A 275 -22.60 27.51 -8.88
N GLN A 276 -21.46 27.53 -8.21
CA GLN A 276 -20.85 28.77 -7.77
C GLN A 276 -20.58 29.69 -8.96
N ARG A 277 -20.96 30.97 -8.87
CA ARG A 277 -21.03 31.90 -10.02
C ARG A 277 -19.73 31.97 -10.84
N GLN A 278 -18.61 32.24 -10.20
CA GLN A 278 -17.34 32.49 -10.92
C GLN A 278 -16.88 31.28 -11.76
N PRO A 279 -16.74 30.07 -11.24
CA PRO A 279 -16.42 28.91 -12.07
C PRO A 279 -17.54 28.54 -13.05
N ARG A 280 -18.82 28.77 -12.69
CA ARG A 280 -19.95 28.52 -13.61
C ARG A 280 -19.89 29.41 -14.85
N ASP A 281 -19.55 30.69 -14.70
CA ASP A 281 -19.41 31.62 -15.80
C ASP A 281 -18.24 31.22 -16.74
N GLU A 282 -17.31 30.36 -16.26
CA GLU A 282 -16.19 29.77 -16.99
C GLU A 282 -16.48 28.34 -17.48
N GLY A 283 -17.72 27.85 -17.39
CA GLY A 283 -18.12 26.50 -17.79
C GLY A 283 -17.67 25.39 -16.83
N ARG A 284 -17.30 25.74 -15.59
CA ARG A 284 -16.92 24.83 -14.51
C ARG A 284 -17.94 24.87 -13.38
N SER A 285 -17.93 23.88 -12.52
CA SER A 285 -18.96 23.73 -11.45
C SER A 285 -20.38 23.69 -12.04
N VAL A 286 -20.56 23.02 -13.17
CA VAL A 286 -21.80 22.90 -13.94
C VAL A 286 -22.08 21.44 -14.28
N PHE A 287 -23.36 21.11 -14.34
CA PHE A 287 -23.80 19.80 -14.84
C PHE A 287 -23.69 19.73 -16.35
N VAL A 288 -23.27 18.58 -16.82
CA VAL A 288 -22.96 18.32 -18.23
C VAL A 288 -23.69 17.08 -18.74
N ASP A 289 -23.82 16.99 -20.06
CA ASP A 289 -24.33 15.81 -20.75
C ASP A 289 -23.27 14.72 -20.96
N ALA A 290 -23.59 13.68 -21.72
CA ALA A 290 -22.69 12.56 -22.01
C ALA A 290 -21.43 12.98 -22.81
N ASP A 291 -21.51 14.08 -23.55
CA ASP A 291 -20.40 14.66 -24.33
C ASP A 291 -19.64 15.73 -23.56
N PHE A 292 -19.88 15.83 -22.23
CA PHE A 292 -19.32 16.82 -21.33
C PHE A 292 -19.63 18.28 -21.73
N GLN A 293 -20.75 18.51 -22.45
CA GLN A 293 -21.22 19.86 -22.72
C GLN A 293 -22.12 20.36 -21.59
N PRO A 294 -21.95 21.60 -21.13
CA PRO A 294 -22.82 22.17 -20.12
C PRO A 294 -24.28 22.19 -20.52
N ALA A 295 -25.16 21.73 -19.63
CA ALA A 295 -26.60 21.81 -19.88
C ALA A 295 -27.03 23.27 -20.09
N LEU A 296 -27.84 23.51 -21.13
CA LEU A 296 -28.30 24.86 -21.52
C LEU A 296 -29.01 25.60 -20.36
N ASP A 297 -29.79 24.89 -19.59
CA ASP A 297 -30.43 25.41 -18.38
C ASP A 297 -30.18 24.44 -17.22
N GLN A 298 -29.26 24.80 -16.35
CA GLN A 298 -28.85 24.04 -15.18
C GLN A 298 -30.03 23.82 -14.19
N TRP A 299 -30.89 24.80 -14.04
CA TRP A 299 -32.04 24.72 -13.14
C TRP A 299 -33.11 23.77 -13.69
N HIS A 300 -33.34 23.82 -14.99
CA HIS A 300 -34.27 22.92 -15.67
C HIS A 300 -33.78 21.47 -15.53
N LEU A 301 -32.50 21.21 -15.76
CA LEU A 301 -31.89 19.89 -15.54
C LEU A 301 -32.11 19.43 -14.09
N LEU A 302 -31.73 20.26 -13.12
CA LEU A 302 -31.83 19.91 -11.70
C LEU A 302 -33.29 19.70 -11.24
N SER A 303 -34.26 20.40 -11.82
CA SER A 303 -35.70 20.20 -11.49
C SER A 303 -36.24 18.86 -11.96
N ARG A 304 -35.54 18.18 -12.91
CA ARG A 304 -35.94 16.89 -13.50
C ARG A 304 -35.08 15.72 -13.03
N VAL A 305 -34.18 15.89 -12.06
CA VAL A 305 -33.37 14.78 -11.59
C VAL A 305 -34.24 13.70 -10.95
N THR A 306 -34.02 12.47 -11.36
CA THR A 306 -34.65 11.31 -10.73
C THR A 306 -33.97 11.03 -9.40
N ARG A 307 -34.77 10.87 -8.33
CA ARG A 307 -34.30 10.59 -6.98
C ARG A 307 -34.64 9.16 -6.60
N MET A 308 -33.66 8.39 -6.18
CA MET A 308 -33.85 7.00 -5.80
C MET A 308 -34.49 6.87 -4.41
N THR A 309 -35.43 5.95 -4.28
CA THR A 309 -35.96 5.51 -2.98
C THR A 309 -35.03 4.47 -2.34
N ALA A 310 -35.22 4.13 -1.05
CA ALA A 310 -34.50 3.05 -0.40
C ALA A 310 -34.68 1.70 -1.12
N THR A 311 -35.86 1.47 -1.66
CA THR A 311 -36.16 0.26 -2.46
C THR A 311 -35.38 0.24 -3.79
N ASP A 312 -35.22 1.40 -4.44
CA ASP A 312 -34.45 1.50 -5.68
C ASP A 312 -32.96 1.29 -5.41
N VAL A 313 -32.43 1.81 -4.30
CA VAL A 313 -31.06 1.55 -3.87
C VAL A 313 -30.82 0.08 -3.60
N ALA A 314 -31.74 -0.60 -2.92
CA ALA A 314 -31.62 -2.04 -2.65
C ALA A 314 -31.64 -2.86 -3.97
N ARG A 315 -32.56 -2.54 -4.88
CA ARG A 315 -32.69 -3.20 -6.20
C ARG A 315 -31.45 -2.97 -7.06
N ALA A 316 -30.92 -1.74 -7.08
CA ALA A 316 -29.70 -1.41 -7.80
C ALA A 316 -28.49 -2.16 -7.21
N LEU A 317 -28.39 -2.27 -5.89
CA LEU A 317 -27.36 -3.07 -5.23
C LEU A 317 -27.42 -4.54 -5.64
N GLU A 318 -28.60 -5.16 -5.64
CA GLU A 318 -28.76 -6.53 -6.11
C GLU A 318 -28.29 -6.67 -7.57
N LYS A 319 -28.76 -5.80 -8.45
CA LYS A 319 -28.39 -5.81 -9.88
C LYS A 319 -26.90 -5.59 -10.13
N VAL A 320 -26.25 -4.73 -9.35
CA VAL A 320 -24.79 -4.48 -9.43
C VAL A 320 -24.01 -5.69 -8.90
N LEU A 321 -24.45 -6.27 -7.79
CA LEU A 321 -23.76 -7.38 -7.14
C LEU A 321 -23.88 -8.69 -7.92
N ASP A 322 -24.96 -8.93 -8.65
CA ASP A 322 -25.12 -10.11 -9.52
C ASP A 322 -24.06 -10.18 -10.66
N GLY A 323 -23.30 -9.11 -10.90
CA GLY A 323 -22.20 -9.06 -11.86
C GLY A 323 -20.82 -8.80 -11.27
N ALA A 324 -20.68 -8.59 -9.97
CA ALA A 324 -19.49 -7.96 -9.37
C ALA A 324 -18.51 -8.91 -8.64
N ASP A 325 -18.79 -10.21 -8.57
CA ASP A 325 -17.94 -11.19 -7.85
C ASP A 325 -16.59 -11.49 -8.53
N ALA A 326 -16.28 -10.84 -9.63
CA ALA A 326 -15.07 -11.16 -10.40
C ALA A 326 -13.75 -10.64 -9.78
N LEU A 327 -13.79 -9.74 -8.80
CA LEU A 327 -12.57 -9.12 -8.21
C LEU A 327 -12.23 -9.60 -6.81
N GLY A 328 -12.97 -10.58 -6.25
CA GLY A 328 -12.65 -11.11 -4.92
C GLY A 328 -12.84 -10.10 -3.78
N GLU A 329 -13.55 -8.99 -4.01
CA GLU A 329 -13.98 -8.16 -2.90
C GLU A 329 -14.91 -8.99 -1.99
N ARG A 330 -14.37 -9.46 -0.89
CA ARG A 330 -15.18 -9.67 0.30
C ARG A 330 -15.67 -8.29 0.75
N ILE A 331 -16.65 -7.76 0.05
CA ILE A 331 -17.59 -6.85 0.70
C ILE A 331 -18.09 -7.70 1.85
N ALA A 332 -17.89 -7.24 3.06
CA ALA A 332 -18.43 -7.94 4.24
C ALA A 332 -19.94 -8.07 4.02
N LEU A 333 -20.34 -9.18 3.40
CA LEU A 333 -21.74 -9.53 3.11
C LEU A 333 -22.44 -9.98 4.39
N ASP A 334 -21.76 -9.76 5.56
CA ASP A 334 -22.14 -10.44 6.80
C ASP A 334 -23.35 -9.83 7.49
N ASP A 335 -23.76 -8.60 7.16
CA ASP A 335 -24.83 -7.95 7.91
C ASP A 335 -26.17 -7.79 7.17
N GLY A 336 -26.34 -8.36 5.97
CA GLY A 336 -27.55 -8.08 5.20
C GLY A 336 -28.01 -9.11 4.19
N ALA A 337 -27.48 -10.31 4.18
CA ALA A 337 -28.04 -11.35 3.31
C ALA A 337 -29.41 -11.79 3.86
N GLU A 338 -30.49 -11.39 3.19
CA GLU A 338 -31.87 -11.80 3.56
C GLU A 338 -32.03 -13.34 3.67
N LYS A 339 -31.12 -14.10 3.05
CA LYS A 339 -31.10 -15.57 3.08
C LYS A 339 -29.68 -16.11 3.17
N PRO A 340 -28.97 -15.95 4.30
CA PRO A 340 -27.57 -16.41 4.46
C PRO A 340 -27.39 -17.91 4.17
N TRP A 341 -28.45 -18.69 4.37
CA TRP A 341 -28.47 -20.14 4.14
C TRP A 341 -28.48 -20.58 2.66
N THR A 342 -28.63 -19.65 1.69
CA THR A 342 -28.56 -19.94 0.26
C THR A 342 -27.14 -19.79 -0.29
N LEU A 343 -26.20 -19.25 0.47
CA LEU A 343 -24.82 -19.13 0.06
C LEU A 343 -24.16 -20.52 -0.01
N PRO A 344 -23.37 -20.82 -1.06
CA PRO A 344 -22.61 -22.05 -1.11
C PRO A 344 -21.59 -22.08 0.04
N PRO A 345 -21.20 -23.27 0.54
CA PRO A 345 -20.26 -23.39 1.67
C PRO A 345 -18.92 -22.68 1.44
N SER A 346 -18.51 -22.48 0.20
CA SER A 346 -17.30 -21.75 -0.17
C SER A 346 -17.43 -20.24 -0.03
N GLY A 347 -18.67 -19.70 0.07
CA GLY A 347 -18.97 -18.27 -0.04
C GLY A 347 -18.63 -17.67 -1.40
N ARG A 348 -18.25 -18.50 -2.38
CA ARG A 348 -17.91 -18.06 -3.75
C ARG A 348 -19.12 -18.22 -4.63
N ARG A 349 -19.55 -17.15 -5.29
CA ARG A 349 -20.51 -17.23 -6.40
C ARG A 349 -19.78 -17.75 -7.64
N PRO A 350 -20.46 -18.55 -8.52
CA PRO A 350 -19.86 -18.95 -9.77
C PRO A 350 -19.54 -17.70 -10.60
N GLU A 351 -18.35 -17.71 -11.19
CA GLU A 351 -17.94 -16.61 -12.08
C GLU A 351 -18.87 -16.50 -13.28
N PRO A 352 -19.23 -15.29 -13.74
CA PRO A 352 -20.08 -15.11 -14.88
C PRO A 352 -19.43 -15.74 -16.12
N ARG A 353 -20.21 -16.47 -16.90
CA ARG A 353 -19.75 -17.07 -18.16
C ARG A 353 -19.41 -15.96 -19.15
N ILE A 354 -18.21 -16.03 -19.71
CA ILE A 354 -17.80 -15.14 -20.79
C ILE A 354 -18.47 -15.63 -22.08
N ALA A 355 -19.15 -14.74 -22.81
CA ALA A 355 -19.72 -15.08 -24.10
C ALA A 355 -18.63 -15.12 -25.19
N GLY A 356 -18.62 -16.19 -26.02
CA GLY A 356 -17.76 -16.29 -27.19
C GLY A 356 -18.19 -15.35 -28.35
N PRO A 357 -17.53 -15.41 -29.49
CA PRO A 357 -16.71 -16.54 -29.93
C PRO A 357 -15.29 -16.56 -29.36
N PHE A 358 -14.75 -17.76 -29.21
CA PHE A 358 -13.36 -17.96 -28.81
C PHE A 358 -12.54 -18.48 -30.00
N PRO A 359 -11.25 -18.11 -30.13
CA PRO A 359 -10.37 -18.72 -31.12
C PRO A 359 -10.05 -20.17 -30.72
N ASP A 360 -9.86 -21.08 -31.72
CA ASP A 360 -9.50 -22.48 -31.44
C ASP A 360 -8.12 -22.59 -30.79
N ALA A 361 -7.20 -21.70 -31.15
CA ALA A 361 -5.84 -21.69 -30.62
C ALA A 361 -5.29 -20.26 -30.50
N LEU A 362 -4.38 -20.05 -29.54
CA LEU A 362 -3.80 -18.73 -29.26
C LEU A 362 -2.31 -18.84 -28.98
N GLU A 363 -1.53 -17.91 -29.54
CA GLU A 363 -0.08 -17.82 -29.25
C GLU A 363 0.15 -17.29 -27.83
N VAL A 364 1.00 -18.02 -27.08
CA VAL A 364 1.50 -17.61 -25.76
C VAL A 364 3.02 -17.68 -25.78
N VAL A 365 3.69 -16.54 -25.60
CA VAL A 365 5.14 -16.42 -25.62
C VAL A 365 5.68 -16.28 -24.21
N SER A 366 6.54 -17.21 -23.78
CA SER A 366 7.30 -17.12 -22.53
C SER A 366 8.60 -16.37 -22.78
N GLY A 367 8.77 -15.21 -22.15
CA GLY A 367 9.99 -14.40 -22.19
C GLY A 367 10.36 -13.89 -20.81
N ASN A 368 10.72 -12.61 -20.74
CA ASN A 368 10.84 -11.92 -19.45
C ASN A 368 9.48 -11.83 -18.72
N LEU A 369 8.37 -11.77 -19.49
CA LEU A 369 6.99 -11.89 -19.05
C LEU A 369 6.32 -13.00 -19.87
N VAL A 370 5.08 -13.31 -19.58
CA VAL A 370 4.21 -14.21 -20.35
C VAL A 370 3.33 -13.35 -21.23
N TYR A 371 3.53 -13.42 -22.54
CA TYR A 371 2.80 -12.62 -23.53
C TYR A 371 1.68 -13.46 -24.13
N VAL A 372 0.44 -13.11 -23.85
CA VAL A 372 -0.77 -13.77 -24.41
C VAL A 372 -1.29 -12.90 -25.53
N SER A 373 -1.42 -13.45 -26.73
CA SER A 373 -1.95 -12.72 -27.88
C SER A 373 -3.39 -12.26 -27.64
N LYS A 374 -3.73 -11.04 -28.06
CA LYS A 374 -5.10 -10.51 -28.00
C LYS A 374 -5.96 -10.93 -29.20
N ASN A 375 -5.36 -11.58 -30.18
CA ASN A 375 -6.01 -11.85 -31.47
C ASN A 375 -7.21 -12.78 -31.32
N GLY A 376 -8.41 -12.29 -31.64
CA GLY A 376 -9.65 -13.05 -31.53
C GLY A 376 -10.16 -13.28 -30.09
N LEU A 377 -9.49 -12.74 -29.07
CA LEU A 377 -9.95 -12.86 -27.69
C LEU A 377 -11.09 -11.88 -27.39
N PRO A 378 -12.24 -12.37 -26.88
CA PRO A 378 -13.28 -11.50 -26.33
C PRO A 378 -12.75 -10.65 -25.18
N GLN A 379 -13.22 -9.42 -25.05
CA GLN A 379 -12.78 -8.50 -24.02
C GLN A 379 -12.87 -9.07 -22.59
N GLY A 380 -13.97 -9.74 -22.27
CA GLY A 380 -14.12 -10.35 -20.94
C GLY A 380 -13.04 -11.38 -20.59
N LEU A 381 -12.45 -12.07 -21.59
CA LEU A 381 -11.35 -12.99 -21.36
C LEU A 381 -10.01 -12.25 -21.23
N GLN A 382 -9.81 -11.17 -22.00
CA GLN A 382 -8.67 -10.27 -21.83
C GLN A 382 -8.63 -9.68 -20.41
N ASP A 383 -9.77 -9.21 -19.92
CA ASP A 383 -9.91 -8.66 -18.57
C ASP A 383 -9.61 -9.71 -17.49
N ARG A 384 -10.02 -10.96 -17.69
CA ARG A 384 -9.67 -12.05 -16.76
C ARG A 384 -8.18 -12.37 -16.76
N LEU A 385 -7.53 -12.35 -17.91
CA LEU A 385 -6.08 -12.53 -17.99
C LEU A 385 -5.35 -11.42 -17.20
N VAL A 386 -5.72 -10.17 -17.40
CA VAL A 386 -5.15 -9.04 -16.65
C VAL A 386 -5.34 -9.21 -15.13
N ARG A 387 -6.50 -9.73 -14.73
CA ARG A 387 -6.81 -9.98 -13.30
C ARG A 387 -5.97 -11.06 -12.65
N LEU A 388 -5.44 -12.02 -13.40
CA LEU A 388 -4.48 -13.00 -12.85
C LEU A 388 -3.25 -12.32 -12.24
N ALA A 389 -2.90 -11.15 -12.75
CA ALA A 389 -1.77 -10.34 -12.28
C ALA A 389 -2.21 -9.11 -11.46
N ALA A 390 -3.42 -9.07 -10.93
CA ALA A 390 -3.93 -7.97 -10.13
C ALA A 390 -4.41 -8.41 -8.75
N PHE A 391 -4.30 -7.54 -7.75
CA PHE A 391 -4.82 -7.77 -6.41
C PHE A 391 -5.22 -6.46 -5.72
N GLU A 392 -6.09 -6.56 -4.72
CA GLU A 392 -6.51 -5.42 -3.91
C GLU A 392 -5.33 -4.81 -3.16
N ASN A 393 -5.26 -3.47 -3.15
CA ASN A 393 -4.23 -2.74 -2.42
C ASN A 393 -4.58 -2.64 -0.92
N PRO A 394 -3.94 -3.38 -0.04
CA PRO A 394 -4.26 -3.34 1.39
C PRO A 394 -3.99 -1.99 2.04
N GLU A 395 -3.08 -1.18 1.45
CA GLU A 395 -2.81 0.17 1.94
C GLU A 395 -3.96 1.13 1.61
N PHE A 396 -4.61 0.97 0.46
CA PHE A 396 -5.81 1.73 0.12
C PHE A 396 -6.92 1.44 1.11
N HIS A 397 -7.26 0.17 1.33
CA HIS A 397 -8.33 -0.24 2.25
C HIS A 397 -8.03 0.15 3.71
N ARG A 398 -6.77 0.05 4.13
CA ARG A 398 -6.34 0.52 5.45
C ARG A 398 -6.47 2.03 5.59
N ALA A 399 -6.02 2.79 4.61
CA ALA A 399 -6.15 4.25 4.61
C ALA A 399 -7.62 4.66 4.63
N GLN A 400 -8.47 3.99 3.84
CA GLN A 400 -9.92 4.20 3.82
C GLN A 400 -10.56 3.90 5.17
N ALA A 401 -10.24 2.76 5.79
CA ALA A 401 -10.74 2.38 7.12
C ALA A 401 -10.26 3.35 8.22
N MET A 402 -9.02 3.87 8.10
CA MET A 402 -8.46 4.87 9.01
C MET A 402 -8.85 6.31 8.65
N ARG A 403 -9.65 6.53 7.61
CA ARG A 403 -10.09 7.85 7.13
C ARG A 403 -8.94 8.77 6.71
N LEU A 404 -7.86 8.17 6.22
CA LEU A 404 -6.72 8.87 5.66
C LEU A 404 -6.92 9.09 4.15
N PRO A 405 -6.26 10.09 3.54
CA PRO A 405 -6.31 10.32 2.11
C PRO A 405 -5.88 9.09 1.31
N THR A 406 -6.62 8.77 0.25
CA THR A 406 -6.36 7.61 -0.62
C THR A 406 -5.87 8.01 -2.02
N PHE A 407 -5.83 9.28 -2.35
CA PHE A 407 -5.54 9.82 -3.69
C PHE A 407 -4.20 9.36 -4.31
N ALA A 408 -3.21 8.99 -3.49
CA ALA A 408 -1.92 8.48 -3.96
C ALA A 408 -1.82 6.95 -3.93
N LYS A 409 -2.93 6.25 -3.66
CA LYS A 409 -2.94 4.79 -3.49
C LYS A 409 -3.98 4.20 -4.44
N PRO A 410 -3.58 3.48 -5.49
CA PRO A 410 -4.54 2.79 -6.35
C PRO A 410 -5.31 1.75 -5.54
N ARG A 411 -6.56 1.54 -5.87
CA ARG A 411 -7.41 0.52 -5.23
C ARG A 411 -6.95 -0.89 -5.55
N LEU A 412 -6.56 -1.11 -6.80
CA LEU A 412 -5.97 -2.34 -7.30
C LEU A 412 -4.51 -2.11 -7.67
N ILE A 413 -3.67 -3.09 -7.40
CA ILE A 413 -2.30 -3.16 -7.89
C ILE A 413 -2.30 -4.16 -9.03
N SER A 414 -1.95 -3.72 -10.24
CA SER A 414 -1.75 -4.59 -11.40
C SER A 414 -0.28 -4.71 -11.71
N CYS A 415 0.15 -5.95 -11.93
CA CYS A 415 1.47 -6.30 -12.45
C CYS A 415 1.43 -6.69 -13.93
N ALA A 416 0.24 -6.70 -14.57
CA ALA A 416 0.08 -6.91 -15.99
C ALA A 416 0.44 -5.65 -16.79
N GLU A 417 0.87 -5.84 -18.03
CA GLU A 417 1.05 -4.77 -19.01
C GLU A 417 0.17 -5.05 -20.25
N GLU A 418 -0.52 -4.03 -20.71
CA GLU A 418 -1.25 -4.10 -21.97
C GLU A 418 -0.41 -3.54 -23.10
N LEU A 419 -0.13 -4.39 -24.09
CA LEU A 419 0.57 -4.02 -25.32
C LEU A 419 -0.41 -4.05 -26.50
N PRO A 420 -0.10 -3.40 -27.62
CA PRO A 420 -1.03 -3.33 -28.76
C PRO A 420 -1.53 -4.70 -29.28
N GLY A 421 -0.72 -5.75 -29.20
CA GLY A 421 -1.08 -7.09 -29.68
C GLY A 421 -1.12 -8.17 -28.60
N TYR A 422 -0.69 -7.86 -27.38
CA TYR A 422 -0.48 -8.83 -26.31
C TYR A 422 -0.91 -8.29 -24.96
N ILE A 423 -1.27 -9.22 -24.08
CA ILE A 423 -1.33 -9.00 -22.64
C ILE A 423 -0.08 -9.65 -22.05
N ALA A 424 0.74 -8.84 -21.36
CA ALA A 424 1.95 -9.32 -20.73
C ALA A 424 1.72 -9.52 -19.24
N LEU A 425 1.88 -10.74 -18.76
CA LEU A 425 1.68 -11.16 -17.38
C LEU A 425 3.02 -11.52 -16.74
N PRO A 426 3.19 -11.32 -15.43
CA PRO A 426 4.34 -11.86 -14.72
C PRO A 426 4.46 -13.37 -14.88
N ARG A 427 5.69 -13.90 -14.90
CA ARG A 427 6.00 -15.33 -15.13
C ARG A 427 5.25 -16.29 -14.20
N GLY A 428 4.97 -15.88 -12.96
CA GLY A 428 4.24 -16.69 -11.99
C GLY A 428 2.74 -16.85 -12.29
N CYS A 429 2.22 -16.11 -13.27
CA CYS A 429 0.84 -16.25 -13.76
C CYS A 429 0.74 -17.25 -14.92
N PHE A 430 1.84 -17.86 -15.36
CA PHE A 430 1.89 -18.74 -16.55
C PHE A 430 0.90 -19.88 -16.46
N ASP A 431 0.98 -20.71 -15.42
CA ASP A 431 0.10 -21.88 -15.26
C ASP A 431 -1.38 -21.47 -15.20
N ALA A 432 -1.68 -20.36 -14.49
CA ALA A 432 -3.04 -19.86 -14.37
C ALA A 432 -3.57 -19.28 -15.68
N ALA A 433 -2.72 -18.67 -16.50
CA ALA A 433 -3.08 -18.17 -17.81
C ALA A 433 -3.40 -19.31 -18.79
N LEU A 434 -2.58 -20.36 -18.80
CA LEU A 434 -2.84 -21.55 -19.62
C LEU A 434 -4.15 -22.22 -19.21
N GLN A 435 -4.35 -22.47 -17.93
CA GLN A 435 -5.56 -23.07 -17.41
C GLN A 435 -6.81 -22.23 -17.80
N LEU A 436 -6.72 -20.91 -17.71
CA LEU A 436 -7.82 -20.02 -18.08
C LEU A 436 -8.17 -20.14 -19.58
N LEU A 437 -7.18 -20.28 -20.47
CA LEU A 437 -7.41 -20.48 -21.90
C LEU A 437 -8.04 -21.85 -22.16
N GLU A 438 -7.50 -22.91 -21.57
CA GLU A 438 -8.01 -24.28 -21.69
C GLU A 438 -9.45 -24.43 -21.17
N ASP A 439 -9.79 -23.78 -20.04
CA ASP A 439 -11.14 -23.75 -19.49
C ASP A 439 -12.18 -23.14 -20.46
N HIS A 440 -11.72 -22.33 -21.44
CA HIS A 440 -12.53 -21.74 -22.50
C HIS A 440 -12.39 -22.45 -23.84
N GLY A 441 -11.72 -23.61 -23.88
CA GLY A 441 -11.55 -24.43 -25.10
C GLY A 441 -10.52 -23.84 -26.07
N ILE A 442 -9.63 -22.98 -25.63
CA ILE A 442 -8.59 -22.35 -26.45
C ILE A 442 -7.28 -23.13 -26.26
N GLU A 443 -6.72 -23.67 -27.35
CA GLU A 443 -5.44 -24.37 -27.33
C GLU A 443 -4.26 -23.36 -27.25
N PRO A 444 -3.42 -23.34 -26.16
CA PRO A 444 -2.28 -22.44 -26.08
C PRO A 444 -1.13 -22.96 -26.95
N ARG A 445 -0.72 -22.17 -27.96
CA ARG A 445 0.48 -22.43 -28.77
C ARG A 445 1.67 -21.75 -28.11
N LEU A 446 2.48 -22.56 -27.42
CA LEU A 446 3.60 -22.07 -26.63
C LEU A 446 4.82 -21.78 -27.50
N ARG A 447 5.45 -20.62 -27.28
CA ARG A 447 6.75 -20.25 -27.80
C ARG A 447 7.66 -19.80 -26.65
N ASP A 448 8.80 -20.47 -26.50
CA ASP A 448 9.78 -20.15 -25.44
C ASP A 448 10.88 -19.22 -26.00
N GLU A 449 10.95 -18.02 -25.51
CA GLU A 449 11.93 -16.98 -25.83
C GLU A 449 12.78 -16.62 -24.59
N ARG A 450 12.76 -17.47 -23.58
CA ARG A 450 13.58 -17.30 -22.38
C ARG A 450 15.03 -17.69 -22.70
N THR A 451 15.94 -17.15 -21.90
CA THR A 451 17.36 -17.47 -22.02
C THR A 451 17.69 -18.75 -21.25
N ASP A 452 18.21 -19.76 -21.93
CA ASP A 452 18.76 -20.95 -21.29
C ASP A 452 20.09 -20.66 -20.56
N GLY A 453 20.72 -19.52 -20.88
CA GLY A 453 21.97 -19.06 -20.29
C GLY A 453 23.22 -19.67 -20.95
N GLN A 454 24.37 -19.44 -20.34
CA GLN A 454 25.64 -20.03 -20.72
C GLN A 454 25.94 -21.23 -19.85
N PRO A 455 26.50 -22.31 -20.39
CA PRO A 455 26.91 -23.46 -19.61
C PRO A 455 27.90 -23.06 -18.50
N LEU A 456 27.72 -23.63 -17.33
CA LEU A 456 28.54 -23.41 -16.15
C LEU A 456 29.01 -24.76 -15.61
N ASP A 457 30.32 -24.93 -15.56
CA ASP A 457 30.89 -26.12 -14.89
C ASP A 457 31.08 -25.78 -13.41
N ALA A 458 30.20 -26.28 -12.59
CA ALA A 458 30.22 -26.08 -11.13
C ALA A 458 29.76 -27.37 -10.44
N THR A 459 30.55 -27.82 -9.48
CA THR A 459 30.25 -29.01 -8.68
C THR A 459 29.95 -28.61 -7.25
N PHE A 460 28.90 -29.17 -6.68
CA PHE A 460 28.54 -28.90 -5.29
C PHE A 460 29.38 -29.75 -4.33
N HIS A 461 30.07 -29.09 -3.41
CA HIS A 461 30.86 -29.69 -2.35
C HIS A 461 30.17 -29.52 -1.00
N GLY A 462 29.54 -30.57 -0.54
CA GLY A 462 28.81 -30.63 0.72
C GLY A 462 27.73 -31.69 0.72
N GLU A 463 27.04 -31.82 1.84
CA GLU A 463 25.92 -32.75 1.99
C GLU A 463 24.64 -31.93 2.35
N LEU A 464 23.57 -32.19 1.62
CA LEU A 464 22.25 -31.67 1.97
C LEU A 464 21.61 -32.57 3.04
N THR A 465 21.00 -31.96 4.05
CA THR A 465 20.13 -32.72 4.94
C THR A 465 18.94 -33.28 4.14
N PRO A 466 18.25 -34.35 4.62
CA PRO A 466 17.10 -34.91 3.91
C PRO A 466 16.03 -33.86 3.58
N GLN A 467 15.74 -32.94 4.49
CA GLN A 467 14.78 -31.85 4.26
C GLN A 467 15.27 -30.82 3.24
N GLN A 468 16.58 -30.54 3.20
CA GLN A 468 17.16 -29.66 2.19
C GLN A 468 17.15 -30.31 0.80
N LEU A 469 17.39 -31.60 0.71
CA LEU A 469 17.32 -32.34 -0.55
C LEU A 469 15.89 -32.35 -1.09
N GLU A 470 14.90 -32.69 -0.27
CA GLU A 470 13.49 -32.62 -0.64
C GLU A 470 13.09 -31.23 -1.15
N ALA A 471 13.52 -30.17 -0.45
CA ALA A 471 13.26 -28.79 -0.86
C ALA A 471 13.96 -28.44 -2.19
N ALA A 472 15.19 -28.90 -2.40
CA ALA A 472 15.98 -28.69 -3.61
C ALA A 472 15.34 -29.38 -4.81
N GLU A 473 14.94 -30.64 -4.67
CA GLU A 473 14.25 -31.43 -5.70
C GLU A 473 12.89 -30.82 -6.06
N ALA A 474 12.10 -30.36 -5.07
CA ALA A 474 10.82 -29.69 -5.29
C ALA A 474 10.97 -28.39 -6.11
N ILE A 475 12.08 -27.66 -5.93
CA ILE A 475 12.40 -26.48 -6.74
C ILE A 475 12.95 -26.88 -8.11
N LEU A 476 13.81 -27.88 -8.18
CA LEU A 476 14.46 -28.32 -9.43
C LEU A 476 13.45 -28.82 -10.47
N ALA A 477 12.33 -29.42 -10.02
CA ALA A 477 11.26 -29.91 -10.86
C ALA A 477 10.50 -28.80 -11.63
N HIS A 478 10.77 -27.53 -11.35
CA HIS A 478 10.07 -26.40 -11.94
C HIS A 478 11.02 -25.28 -12.39
N ASP A 479 10.64 -24.57 -13.45
CA ASP A 479 11.40 -23.42 -13.93
C ASP A 479 11.33 -22.25 -12.97
N ASN A 480 10.16 -22.04 -12.34
CA ASN A 480 9.90 -20.93 -11.42
C ASN A 480 9.30 -21.42 -10.11
N GLY A 481 9.73 -20.82 -9.01
CA GLY A 481 9.15 -21.13 -7.72
C GLY A 481 9.80 -20.45 -6.53
N VAL A 482 9.10 -20.51 -5.40
CA VAL A 482 9.55 -19.94 -4.14
C VAL A 482 9.82 -21.09 -3.15
N LEU A 483 11.01 -21.08 -2.56
CA LEU A 483 11.35 -21.86 -1.37
C LEU A 483 11.05 -21.03 -0.13
N CYS A 484 10.03 -21.43 0.62
CA CYS A 484 9.67 -20.83 1.90
C CYS A 484 10.21 -21.65 3.05
N ALA A 485 11.38 -21.27 3.59
CA ALA A 485 12.04 -22.00 4.65
C ALA A 485 12.54 -21.07 5.75
N ALA A 486 12.39 -21.49 7.01
CA ALA A 486 12.76 -20.71 8.18
C ALA A 486 14.23 -20.24 8.16
N THR A 487 14.53 -19.24 8.98
CA THR A 487 15.93 -18.83 9.22
C THR A 487 16.71 -20.02 9.77
N ALA A 488 17.97 -20.13 9.36
CA ALA A 488 18.87 -21.26 9.66
C ALA A 488 18.52 -22.61 9.00
N PHE A 489 17.57 -22.66 8.06
CA PHE A 489 17.34 -23.84 7.21
C PHE A 489 18.52 -24.17 6.28
N GLY A 490 19.32 -23.17 5.91
CA GLY A 490 20.38 -23.33 4.92
C GLY A 490 19.93 -23.00 3.48
N LYS A 491 19.04 -22.04 3.30
CA LYS A 491 18.55 -21.57 1.98
C LYS A 491 19.69 -21.28 0.99
N THR A 492 20.79 -20.70 1.47
CA THR A 492 21.98 -20.42 0.64
C THR A 492 22.66 -21.69 0.17
N VAL A 493 22.66 -22.76 0.99
CA VAL A 493 23.23 -24.08 0.63
C VAL A 493 22.39 -24.70 -0.47
N VAL A 494 21.06 -24.68 -0.32
CA VAL A 494 20.12 -25.13 -1.37
C VAL A 494 20.31 -24.33 -2.65
N GLY A 495 20.50 -22.99 -2.55
CA GLY A 495 20.81 -22.15 -3.70
C GLY A 495 22.11 -22.54 -4.41
N ALA A 496 23.18 -22.81 -3.68
CA ALA A 496 24.46 -23.28 -4.24
C ALA A 496 24.31 -24.67 -4.93
N TRP A 497 23.58 -25.59 -4.30
CA TRP A 497 23.26 -26.88 -4.90
C TRP A 497 22.44 -26.74 -6.20
N LEU A 498 21.45 -25.86 -6.26
CA LEU A 498 20.67 -25.59 -7.47
C LEU A 498 21.53 -25.03 -8.62
N ILE A 499 22.53 -24.18 -8.30
CA ILE A 499 23.49 -23.69 -9.30
C ILE A 499 24.26 -24.84 -9.93
N ALA A 500 24.81 -25.76 -9.11
CA ALA A 500 25.51 -26.92 -9.57
C ALA A 500 24.61 -27.93 -10.31
N ALA A 501 23.35 -28.10 -9.87
CA ALA A 501 22.41 -29.02 -10.50
C ALA A 501 21.93 -28.55 -11.88
N ARG A 502 21.75 -27.25 -12.09
CA ARG A 502 21.29 -26.68 -13.36
C ARG A 502 22.40 -26.37 -14.34
N GLN A 503 23.62 -26.19 -13.86
CA GLN A 503 24.83 -25.95 -14.68
C GLN A 503 24.70 -24.83 -15.70
N VAL A 504 24.04 -23.74 -15.31
CA VAL A 504 23.86 -22.53 -16.12
C VAL A 504 24.31 -21.29 -15.34
N ASN A 505 24.77 -20.29 -16.08
CA ASN A 505 25.22 -19.05 -15.47
C ASN A 505 24.11 -18.43 -14.61
N THR A 506 24.51 -17.97 -13.44
CA THR A 506 23.55 -17.60 -12.40
C THR A 506 23.78 -16.19 -11.85
N LEU A 507 22.69 -15.42 -11.72
CA LEU A 507 22.65 -14.14 -11.01
C LEU A 507 21.94 -14.29 -9.67
N VAL A 508 22.64 -14.02 -8.57
CA VAL A 508 22.06 -14.00 -7.23
C VAL A 508 21.71 -12.55 -6.85
N LEU A 509 20.45 -12.27 -6.59
CA LEU A 509 19.94 -10.97 -6.23
C LEU A 509 19.75 -10.87 -4.71
N VAL A 510 20.39 -9.90 -4.10
CA VAL A 510 20.30 -9.61 -2.67
C VAL A 510 19.92 -8.15 -2.44
N HIS A 511 19.31 -7.85 -1.30
CA HIS A 511 18.90 -6.47 -1.01
C HIS A 511 19.91 -5.65 -0.19
N ARG A 512 21.00 -6.28 0.30
CA ARG A 512 22.06 -5.64 1.11
C ARG A 512 23.44 -6.15 0.78
N ARG A 513 24.43 -5.26 0.89
CA ARG A 513 25.84 -5.59 0.68
C ARG A 513 26.33 -6.73 1.60
N GLN A 514 25.90 -6.75 2.85
CA GLN A 514 26.32 -7.80 3.79
C GLN A 514 25.89 -9.20 3.34
N LEU A 515 24.67 -9.32 2.79
CA LEU A 515 24.21 -10.58 2.20
C LEU A 515 25.02 -10.94 0.94
N MET A 516 25.40 -9.94 0.13
CA MET A 516 26.26 -10.16 -1.03
C MET A 516 27.60 -10.76 -0.60
N ASP A 517 28.27 -10.16 0.41
CA ASP A 517 29.55 -10.69 0.91
C ASP A 517 29.38 -12.13 1.45
N GLN A 518 28.30 -12.42 2.19
CA GLN A 518 28.00 -13.78 2.69
C GLN A 518 27.71 -14.80 1.56
N TRP A 519 26.97 -14.39 0.53
CA TRP A 519 26.73 -15.26 -0.62
C TRP A 519 28.02 -15.59 -1.36
N CYS A 520 28.89 -14.61 -1.59
CA CYS A 520 30.20 -14.84 -2.24
C CYS A 520 31.06 -15.82 -1.44
N GLU A 521 31.14 -15.65 -0.12
CA GLU A 521 31.89 -16.55 0.77
C GLU A 521 31.35 -17.98 0.71
N ARG A 522 30.03 -18.15 0.79
CA ARG A 522 29.38 -19.46 0.79
C ARG A 522 29.43 -20.15 -0.57
N LEU A 523 29.24 -19.41 -1.67
CA LEU A 523 29.37 -19.95 -3.00
C LEU A 523 30.80 -20.41 -3.26
N ALA A 524 31.82 -19.63 -2.84
CA ALA A 524 33.20 -20.04 -2.94
C ALA A 524 33.48 -21.37 -2.20
N ALA A 525 32.92 -21.51 -0.99
CA ALA A 525 33.10 -22.71 -0.18
C ALA A 525 32.35 -23.94 -0.72
N PHE A 526 31.06 -23.78 -1.14
CA PHE A 526 30.22 -24.90 -1.58
C PHE A 526 30.47 -25.33 -3.04
N LEU A 527 31.01 -24.45 -3.88
CA LEU A 527 31.30 -24.76 -5.28
C LEU A 527 32.78 -24.92 -5.55
N ASP A 528 33.63 -24.88 -4.51
CA ASP A 528 35.10 -24.94 -4.59
C ASP A 528 35.69 -23.97 -5.62
N LEU A 529 35.14 -22.74 -5.63
CA LEU A 529 35.55 -21.70 -6.57
C LEU A 529 36.44 -20.65 -5.90
N PRO A 530 37.51 -20.21 -6.59
CA PRO A 530 38.30 -19.10 -6.07
C PRO A 530 37.39 -17.86 -5.94
N PRO A 531 37.53 -17.04 -4.89
CA PRO A 531 36.66 -15.84 -4.68
C PRO A 531 36.67 -14.87 -5.86
N ALA A 532 37.72 -14.90 -6.69
CA ALA A 532 37.83 -14.11 -7.92
C ALA A 532 36.90 -14.58 -9.05
N ALA A 533 36.45 -15.81 -9.05
CA ALA A 533 35.54 -16.38 -10.05
C ALA A 533 34.09 -15.94 -9.82
N ILE A 534 33.76 -15.45 -8.63
CA ILE A 534 32.43 -14.94 -8.30
C ILE A 534 32.43 -13.44 -8.52
N GLY A 535 31.55 -12.96 -9.41
CA GLY A 535 31.41 -11.55 -9.70
C GLY A 535 30.56 -10.83 -8.65
N VAL A 536 30.76 -9.54 -8.53
CA VAL A 536 30.04 -8.70 -7.57
C VAL A 536 29.55 -7.42 -8.22
N ILE A 537 28.27 -7.07 -7.96
CA ILE A 537 27.65 -5.85 -8.48
C ILE A 537 26.96 -5.12 -7.33
N GLY A 538 27.57 -4.03 -6.86
CA GLY A 538 27.02 -3.22 -5.77
C GLY A 538 28.01 -2.92 -4.66
N GLY A 539 27.57 -2.10 -3.72
CA GLY A 539 28.41 -1.72 -2.56
C GLY A 539 29.71 -0.97 -2.93
N GLY A 540 29.71 -0.25 -4.06
CA GLY A 540 30.89 0.46 -4.58
C GLY A 540 31.84 -0.42 -5.43
N ARG A 541 31.44 -1.67 -5.72
CA ARG A 541 32.18 -2.61 -6.58
C ARG A 541 31.30 -3.04 -7.72
N THR A 542 31.83 -3.08 -8.93
CA THR A 542 31.13 -3.59 -10.11
C THR A 542 32.16 -4.39 -10.94
N ARG A 543 32.08 -5.70 -10.79
CA ARG A 543 32.98 -6.64 -11.48
C ARG A 543 32.17 -7.89 -11.80
N PRO A 544 31.26 -7.83 -12.78
CA PRO A 544 30.53 -9.01 -13.24
C PRO A 544 31.48 -9.98 -13.94
N THR A 545 31.23 -11.26 -13.81
CA THR A 545 31.94 -12.35 -14.52
C THR A 545 31.10 -12.93 -15.65
N GLY A 546 29.77 -12.79 -15.56
CA GLY A 546 28.79 -13.41 -16.44
C GLY A 546 28.61 -14.92 -16.20
N ALA A 547 29.35 -15.51 -15.24
CA ALA A 547 29.21 -16.90 -14.83
C ALA A 547 28.36 -17.03 -13.55
N ILE A 548 28.92 -16.66 -12.42
CA ILE A 548 28.18 -16.58 -11.16
C ILE A 548 28.39 -15.18 -10.61
N ASP A 549 27.33 -14.39 -10.55
CA ASP A 549 27.39 -13.03 -10.07
C ASP A 549 26.42 -12.78 -8.92
N VAL A 550 26.87 -12.06 -7.89
CA VAL A 550 26.03 -11.65 -6.78
C VAL A 550 25.80 -10.14 -6.83
N ALA A 551 24.56 -9.72 -6.96
CA ALA A 551 24.20 -8.33 -7.16
C ALA A 551 23.33 -7.77 -6.04
N VAL A 552 23.67 -6.57 -5.56
CA VAL A 552 22.75 -5.76 -4.76
C VAL A 552 21.73 -5.15 -5.72
N ILE A 553 20.46 -5.55 -5.61
CA ILE A 553 19.43 -5.27 -6.61
C ILE A 553 19.24 -3.78 -6.91
N GLN A 554 19.41 -2.89 -5.91
CA GLN A 554 19.36 -1.43 -6.12
C GLN A 554 20.49 -0.92 -7.04
N SER A 555 21.57 -1.69 -7.18
CA SER A 555 22.69 -1.33 -8.06
C SER A 555 22.41 -1.63 -9.53
N LEU A 556 21.43 -2.50 -9.79
CA LEU A 556 20.97 -2.88 -11.13
C LEU A 556 19.91 -1.94 -11.72
N ASN A 557 19.26 -1.13 -10.88
CA ASN A 557 18.28 -0.15 -11.32
C ASN A 557 18.78 1.26 -10.97
N LYS A 558 19.15 2.02 -11.98
CA LYS A 558 19.59 3.41 -11.83
C LYS A 558 18.56 4.35 -12.46
N LYS A 559 17.83 5.08 -11.63
CA LYS A 559 16.80 6.06 -12.07
C LYS A 559 15.74 5.48 -13.00
N GLY A 560 15.31 4.25 -12.73
CA GLY A 560 14.30 3.57 -13.54
C GLY A 560 14.84 2.78 -14.75
N VAL A 561 16.15 2.86 -15.02
CA VAL A 561 16.80 2.08 -16.09
C VAL A 561 17.48 0.86 -15.45
N VAL A 562 17.04 -0.32 -15.87
CA VAL A 562 17.62 -1.61 -15.43
C VAL A 562 18.83 -1.94 -16.32
N ALA A 563 19.87 -2.49 -15.71
CA ALA A 563 21.08 -2.90 -16.42
C ALA A 563 20.80 -4.09 -17.34
N ASP A 564 21.24 -4.04 -18.61
CA ASP A 564 20.95 -5.04 -19.63
C ASP A 564 21.45 -6.45 -19.25
N LEU A 565 22.53 -6.53 -18.50
CA LEU A 565 23.12 -7.81 -18.06
C LEU A 565 22.13 -8.75 -17.35
N VAL A 566 21.03 -8.22 -16.77
CA VAL A 566 20.04 -9.07 -16.07
C VAL A 566 19.32 -10.04 -17.03
N ALA A 567 19.36 -9.77 -18.32
CA ALA A 567 18.75 -10.60 -19.36
C ALA A 567 19.62 -11.77 -19.83
N ASP A 568 20.92 -11.82 -19.42
CA ASP A 568 21.90 -12.75 -19.99
C ASP A 568 22.10 -14.06 -19.19
N TYR A 569 21.47 -14.15 -18.01
CA TYR A 569 21.62 -15.33 -17.14
C TYR A 569 20.52 -16.36 -17.39
N GLY A 570 20.90 -17.64 -17.36
CA GLY A 570 19.95 -18.76 -17.44
C GLY A 570 19.20 -19.00 -16.13
N GLN A 571 19.81 -18.61 -14.99
CA GLN A 571 19.21 -18.73 -13.67
C GLN A 571 19.31 -17.44 -12.88
N VAL A 572 18.22 -17.08 -12.19
CA VAL A 572 18.20 -15.98 -11.21
C VAL A 572 17.72 -16.51 -9.87
N ILE A 573 18.50 -16.30 -8.81
CA ILE A 573 18.12 -16.61 -7.44
C ILE A 573 17.89 -15.30 -6.68
N VAL A 574 16.72 -15.15 -6.08
CA VAL A 574 16.33 -13.95 -5.33
C VAL A 574 16.28 -14.25 -3.84
N ASP A 575 17.30 -13.81 -3.11
CA ASP A 575 17.35 -14.02 -1.67
C ASP A 575 16.49 -12.98 -0.94
N GLU A 576 15.82 -13.45 0.12
CA GLU A 576 14.81 -12.70 0.90
C GLU A 576 13.79 -11.99 -0.03
N CYS A 577 13.22 -12.78 -0.95
CA CYS A 577 12.32 -12.30 -2.01
C CYS A 577 11.06 -11.57 -1.48
N HIS A 578 10.79 -11.63 -0.18
CA HIS A 578 9.74 -10.81 0.45
C HIS A 578 10.02 -9.29 0.40
N HIS A 579 11.23 -8.88 0.06
CA HIS A 579 11.56 -7.47 -0.22
C HIS A 579 11.20 -7.01 -1.65
N LEU A 580 10.72 -7.91 -2.53
CA LEU A 580 10.44 -7.64 -3.95
C LEU A 580 9.36 -6.60 -4.23
N SER A 581 8.50 -6.29 -3.29
CA SER A 581 7.42 -5.32 -3.50
C SER A 581 7.85 -3.86 -3.52
N ALA A 582 9.15 -3.57 -3.33
CA ALA A 582 9.67 -2.24 -3.65
C ALA A 582 9.68 -2.08 -5.18
N PHE A 583 9.12 -1.00 -5.69
CA PHE A 583 8.99 -0.70 -7.11
C PHE A 583 10.27 -0.97 -7.93
N SER A 584 11.44 -0.60 -7.41
CA SER A 584 12.72 -0.83 -8.07
C SER A 584 13.10 -2.31 -8.18
N PHE A 585 12.64 -3.17 -7.25
CA PHE A 585 12.89 -4.60 -7.26
C PHE A 585 12.05 -5.31 -8.33
N GLU A 586 10.78 -4.96 -8.39
CA GLU A 586 9.87 -5.49 -9.41
C GLU A 586 10.39 -5.14 -10.81
N GLN A 587 10.81 -3.88 -11.04
CA GLN A 587 11.37 -3.46 -12.33
C GLN A 587 12.55 -4.32 -12.79
N VAL A 588 13.45 -4.72 -11.88
CA VAL A 588 14.56 -5.60 -12.24
C VAL A 588 14.07 -6.97 -12.70
N LEU A 589 13.16 -7.61 -11.92
CA LEU A 589 12.66 -8.93 -12.25
C LEU A 589 11.82 -8.98 -13.53
N ARG A 590 11.14 -7.91 -13.87
CA ARG A 590 10.40 -7.76 -15.14
C ARG A 590 11.31 -7.75 -16.37
N GLN A 591 12.61 -7.49 -16.22
CA GLN A 591 13.59 -7.50 -17.32
C GLN A 591 14.40 -8.80 -17.39
N VAL A 592 14.29 -9.68 -16.39
CA VAL A 592 14.97 -10.97 -16.33
C VAL A 592 14.38 -11.92 -17.39
N ARG A 593 15.19 -12.44 -18.29
CA ARG A 593 14.81 -13.45 -19.30
C ARG A 593 15.15 -14.87 -18.91
N ALA A 594 15.77 -15.06 -17.74
CA ALA A 594 16.21 -16.36 -17.27
C ALA A 594 15.08 -17.39 -17.32
N LYS A 595 15.41 -18.60 -17.80
CA LYS A 595 14.51 -19.74 -17.76
C LYS A 595 14.17 -20.11 -16.33
N TYR A 596 15.16 -20.08 -15.43
CA TYR A 596 15.01 -20.49 -14.05
C TYR A 596 14.99 -19.28 -13.11
N VAL A 597 13.91 -19.13 -12.34
CA VAL A 597 13.81 -18.08 -11.32
C VAL A 597 13.37 -18.66 -9.99
N VAL A 598 14.22 -18.50 -8.98
CA VAL A 598 14.01 -19.06 -7.63
C VAL A 598 13.96 -17.95 -6.60
N GLY A 599 12.84 -17.83 -5.91
CA GLY A 599 12.70 -16.97 -4.73
C GLY A 599 13.03 -17.74 -3.45
N LEU A 600 13.87 -17.17 -2.59
CA LEU A 600 14.17 -17.71 -1.27
C LEU A 600 13.62 -16.77 -0.21
N THR A 601 12.86 -17.27 0.76
CA THR A 601 12.34 -16.46 1.87
C THR A 601 12.07 -17.27 3.12
N ALA A 602 12.17 -16.62 4.28
CA ALA A 602 11.71 -17.20 5.55
C ALA A 602 10.23 -16.90 5.82
N THR A 603 9.73 -15.80 5.32
CA THR A 603 8.37 -15.31 5.57
C THR A 603 7.74 -14.77 4.28
N PRO A 604 6.85 -15.52 3.64
CA PRO A 604 6.20 -15.06 2.41
C PRO A 604 5.15 -13.99 2.68
N VAL A 605 4.72 -13.81 3.94
CA VAL A 605 3.72 -12.83 4.34
C VAL A 605 4.39 -11.49 4.66
N ARG A 606 3.86 -10.41 4.09
CA ARG A 606 4.37 -9.05 4.27
C ARG A 606 3.45 -8.22 5.15
N ARG A 607 4.05 -7.25 5.85
CA ARG A 607 3.30 -6.32 6.70
C ARG A 607 2.40 -5.36 5.91
N ASP A 608 2.79 -5.00 4.70
CA ASP A 608 2.05 -4.12 3.78
C ASP A 608 0.95 -4.87 2.99
N GLY A 609 1.00 -6.20 2.94
CA GLY A 609 0.04 -7.04 2.23
C GLY A 609 0.36 -7.25 0.74
N HIS A 610 1.50 -6.76 0.25
CA HIS A 610 1.93 -6.89 -1.16
C HIS A 610 2.60 -8.25 -1.47
N GLN A 611 2.34 -9.27 -0.66
CA GLN A 611 2.91 -10.62 -0.91
C GLN A 611 2.53 -11.26 -2.25
N PRO A 612 1.38 -10.94 -2.92
CA PRO A 612 1.10 -11.54 -4.23
C PRO A 612 2.17 -11.25 -5.28
N ILE A 613 2.85 -10.08 -5.20
CA ILE A 613 3.94 -9.72 -6.12
C ILE A 613 5.07 -10.77 -6.09
N ILE A 614 5.34 -11.38 -4.94
CA ILE A 614 6.40 -12.39 -4.80
C ILE A 614 6.09 -13.60 -5.69
N THR A 615 4.86 -14.12 -5.58
CA THR A 615 4.44 -15.28 -6.38
C THR A 615 4.24 -14.93 -7.84
N MET A 616 3.80 -13.72 -8.16
CA MET A 616 3.70 -13.24 -9.53
C MET A 616 5.08 -13.14 -10.19
N GLN A 617 6.12 -12.71 -9.48
CA GLN A 617 7.45 -12.52 -10.07
C GLN A 617 8.35 -13.75 -9.99
N CYS A 618 8.27 -14.55 -8.93
CA CYS A 618 9.14 -15.71 -8.72
C CYS A 618 8.43 -17.05 -8.95
N GLY A 619 7.13 -17.07 -9.21
CA GLY A 619 6.34 -18.29 -9.28
C GLY A 619 5.72 -18.71 -7.94
N PRO A 620 4.89 -19.76 -7.92
CA PRO A 620 4.22 -20.25 -6.73
C PRO A 620 5.21 -20.83 -5.70
N ILE A 621 4.74 -20.95 -4.44
CA ILE A 621 5.54 -21.61 -3.40
C ILE A 621 5.57 -23.12 -3.71
N ARG A 622 6.73 -23.64 -4.10
CA ARG A 622 6.94 -25.03 -4.45
C ARG A 622 7.28 -25.90 -3.24
N TYR A 623 7.92 -25.30 -2.24
CA TYR A 623 8.22 -26.00 -0.98
C TYR A 623 8.07 -25.04 0.22
N ARG A 624 7.46 -25.54 1.27
CA ARG A 624 7.31 -24.81 2.52
C ARG A 624 7.68 -25.69 3.70
N THR A 625 8.66 -25.25 4.49
CA THR A 625 9.02 -25.93 5.73
C THR A 625 7.99 -25.64 6.82
N ASP A 626 7.63 -26.65 7.60
CA ASP A 626 6.91 -26.46 8.85
C ASP A 626 7.88 -26.09 9.98
N ALA A 627 7.65 -24.95 10.60
CA ALA A 627 8.53 -24.43 11.66
C ALA A 627 8.53 -25.35 12.91
N ARG A 628 7.43 -26.05 13.18
CA ARG A 628 7.33 -27.00 14.30
C ARG A 628 8.13 -28.26 14.04
N SER A 629 7.99 -28.83 12.85
CA SER A 629 8.76 -30.02 12.43
C SER A 629 10.25 -29.72 12.45
N GLN A 630 10.66 -28.52 12.03
CA GLN A 630 12.05 -28.09 12.12
C GLN A 630 12.53 -27.90 13.57
N ALA A 631 11.69 -27.37 14.46
CA ALA A 631 12.04 -27.26 15.86
C ALA A 631 12.21 -28.64 16.50
N ALA A 632 11.32 -29.57 16.21
CA ALA A 632 11.40 -30.96 16.69
C ALA A 632 12.64 -31.75 16.19
N ALA A 633 13.13 -31.40 14.99
CA ALA A 633 14.33 -32.03 14.40
C ALA A 633 15.66 -31.48 14.95
N ARG A 634 15.65 -30.39 15.70
CA ARG A 634 16.88 -29.82 16.30
C ARG A 634 17.29 -30.55 17.57
N PRO A 635 18.58 -30.63 17.86
CA PRO A 635 19.11 -31.35 19.03
C PRO A 635 19.01 -30.54 20.33
N PHE A 636 18.11 -29.55 20.45
CA PHE A 636 17.94 -28.69 21.61
C PHE A 636 16.47 -28.26 21.77
N GLU A 637 16.09 -28.01 23.01
CA GLU A 637 14.74 -27.58 23.35
C GLU A 637 14.51 -26.09 23.05
N HIS A 638 13.23 -25.73 22.86
CA HIS A 638 12.80 -24.36 22.58
C HIS A 638 11.90 -23.87 23.70
N ARG A 639 12.36 -22.92 24.51
CA ARG A 639 11.62 -22.43 25.69
C ARG A 639 11.41 -20.92 25.64
N VAL A 640 10.27 -20.45 26.18
CA VAL A 640 9.99 -19.04 26.44
C VAL A 640 9.77 -18.85 27.92
N VAL A 641 10.51 -17.93 28.52
CA VAL A 641 10.33 -17.47 29.88
C VAL A 641 9.57 -16.15 29.83
N VAL A 642 8.35 -16.15 30.38
CA VAL A 642 7.51 -14.95 30.47
C VAL A 642 7.83 -14.24 31.78
N ARG A 643 8.16 -12.95 31.70
CA ARG A 643 8.50 -12.09 32.85
C ARG A 643 7.49 -10.95 32.93
N ASP A 644 6.62 -10.98 33.94
CA ASP A 644 5.71 -9.87 34.19
C ASP A 644 6.47 -8.68 34.75
N THR A 645 6.14 -7.48 34.30
CA THR A 645 6.69 -6.21 34.77
C THR A 645 5.62 -5.40 35.48
N ALA A 646 6.06 -4.52 36.39
CA ALA A 646 5.18 -3.58 37.08
C ALA A 646 4.93 -2.30 36.28
N PHE A 647 5.39 -2.24 35.01
CA PHE A 647 5.27 -1.06 34.19
C PHE A 647 3.81 -0.68 33.95
N SER A 648 3.50 0.57 34.19
CA SER A 648 2.20 1.18 33.94
C SER A 648 2.38 2.61 33.39
N MET A 649 1.42 3.07 32.61
CA MET A 649 1.38 4.45 32.17
C MET A 649 0.58 5.29 33.16
N PRO A 650 1.00 6.53 33.46
CA PRO A 650 0.18 7.48 34.20
C PRO A 650 -1.19 7.65 33.53
N ALA A 651 -2.25 7.80 34.33
CA ALA A 651 -3.56 8.11 33.82
C ALA A 651 -3.50 9.50 33.14
N ALA A 652 -3.80 9.55 31.85
CA ALA A 652 -3.85 10.78 31.07
C ALA A 652 -5.23 10.90 30.40
N ASP A 653 -5.71 12.14 30.25
CA ASP A 653 -7.01 12.44 29.60
C ASP A 653 -7.04 12.06 28.12
N ILE A 654 -5.89 11.81 27.51
CA ILE A 654 -5.73 11.38 26.11
C ILE A 654 -4.91 10.11 26.07
N GLU A 655 -5.37 9.07 25.36
CA GLU A 655 -4.61 7.84 25.16
C GLU A 655 -3.24 8.14 24.51
N PRO A 656 -2.13 7.74 25.16
CA PRO A 656 -0.80 8.03 24.65
C PRO A 656 -0.53 7.26 23.35
N GLY A 657 0.03 7.94 22.36
CA GLY A 657 0.46 7.28 21.13
C GLY A 657 1.56 6.24 21.40
N ILE A 658 1.68 5.21 20.55
CA ILE A 658 2.61 4.09 20.69
C ILE A 658 4.07 4.53 20.89
N GLN A 659 4.49 5.66 20.31
CA GLN A 659 5.85 6.19 20.47
C GLN A 659 6.10 6.72 21.87
N ALA A 660 5.10 7.35 22.50
CA ALA A 660 5.18 7.82 23.88
C ALA A 660 5.27 6.62 24.85
N ILE A 661 4.47 5.57 24.60
CA ILE A 661 4.56 4.31 25.36
C ILE A 661 5.95 3.69 25.26
N TYR A 662 6.53 3.62 24.06
CA TYR A 662 7.88 3.07 23.87
C TYR A 662 8.98 3.93 24.51
N SER A 663 8.81 5.27 24.54
CA SER A 663 9.72 6.16 25.24
C SER A 663 9.67 5.93 26.76
N ALA A 664 8.46 5.78 27.31
CA ALA A 664 8.25 5.49 28.73
C ALA A 664 8.84 4.12 29.13
N LEU A 665 8.60 3.08 28.32
CA LEU A 665 9.19 1.75 28.51
C LEU A 665 10.72 1.79 28.54
N ALA A 666 11.34 2.52 27.63
CA ALA A 666 12.80 2.64 27.56
C ALA A 666 13.38 3.38 28.77
N ALA A 667 12.62 4.29 29.37
CA ALA A 667 13.03 5.11 30.52
C ALA A 667 12.69 4.46 31.87
N ASP A 668 11.90 3.37 31.91
CA ASP A 668 11.49 2.73 33.16
C ASP A 668 12.66 2.01 33.84
N SER A 669 13.14 2.57 34.94
CA SER A 669 14.30 2.06 35.65
C SER A 669 14.10 0.69 36.31
N ALA A 670 12.89 0.42 36.83
CA ALA A 670 12.57 -0.85 37.47
C ALA A 670 12.53 -2.00 36.45
N ARG A 671 11.92 -1.74 35.31
CA ARG A 671 11.89 -2.67 34.19
C ARG A 671 13.28 -2.95 33.63
N ASN A 672 14.09 -1.91 33.46
CA ASN A 672 15.46 -2.02 32.96
C ASN A 672 16.35 -2.78 33.93
N ALA A 673 16.21 -2.55 35.25
CA ALA A 673 16.92 -3.30 36.29
C ALA A 673 16.56 -4.80 36.27
N LEU A 674 15.26 -5.15 36.05
CA LEU A 674 14.82 -6.55 35.90
C LEU A 674 15.50 -7.19 34.67
N ILE A 675 15.52 -6.48 33.53
CA ILE A 675 16.16 -6.97 32.30
C ILE A 675 17.66 -7.21 32.54
N VAL A 676 18.36 -6.26 33.15
CA VAL A 676 19.80 -6.35 33.41
C VAL A 676 20.10 -7.51 34.37
N ALA A 677 19.33 -7.67 35.46
CA ALA A 677 19.48 -8.77 36.36
C ALA A 677 19.31 -10.14 35.69
N ASP A 678 18.26 -10.32 34.86
CA ASP A 678 18.05 -11.56 34.14
C ASP A 678 19.19 -11.85 33.14
N VAL A 679 19.67 -10.83 32.41
CA VAL A 679 20.80 -10.96 31.45
C VAL A 679 22.07 -11.37 32.16
N LEU A 680 22.41 -10.77 33.32
CA LEU A 680 23.60 -11.10 34.11
C LEU A 680 23.53 -12.50 34.67
N ALA A 681 22.36 -12.93 35.20
CA ALA A 681 22.16 -14.28 35.69
C ALA A 681 22.40 -15.32 34.60
N VAL A 682 21.88 -15.08 33.40
CA VAL A 682 22.05 -15.94 32.24
C VAL A 682 23.49 -15.97 31.75
N ALA A 683 24.17 -14.83 31.67
CA ALA A 683 25.59 -14.75 31.30
C ALA A 683 26.50 -15.45 32.36
N ALA A 684 26.21 -15.30 33.65
CA ALA A 684 26.91 -16.00 34.72
C ALA A 684 26.75 -17.53 34.68
N ALA A 685 25.61 -18.00 34.16
CA ALA A 685 25.35 -19.43 33.87
C ALA A 685 26.08 -19.96 32.63
N GLY A 686 26.99 -19.17 32.02
CA GLY A 686 27.77 -19.54 30.84
C GLY A 686 27.02 -19.49 29.52
N ARG A 687 25.84 -18.87 29.47
CA ARG A 687 25.04 -18.74 28.25
C ARG A 687 25.47 -17.52 27.44
N SER A 688 25.02 -17.48 26.18
CA SER A 688 25.33 -16.41 25.23
C SER A 688 24.10 -15.54 24.90
N PRO A 689 23.78 -14.52 25.74
CA PRO A 689 22.59 -13.69 25.58
C PRO A 689 22.73 -12.67 24.48
N LEU A 690 21.62 -12.46 23.75
CA LEU A 690 21.37 -11.38 22.82
C LEU A 690 20.22 -10.51 23.35
N VAL A 691 20.49 -9.26 23.65
CA VAL A 691 19.49 -8.28 24.11
C VAL A 691 19.05 -7.40 22.94
N LEU A 692 17.75 -7.43 22.60
CA LEU A 692 17.18 -6.67 21.49
C LEU A 692 16.26 -5.54 21.97
N THR A 693 16.53 -4.36 21.46
CA THR A 693 15.68 -3.17 21.62
C THR A 693 15.47 -2.47 20.28
N GLU A 694 14.43 -1.64 20.18
CA GLU A 694 14.15 -0.85 18.97
C GLU A 694 14.73 0.57 19.04
N ARG A 695 15.25 1.00 20.22
CA ARG A 695 15.74 2.36 20.49
C ARG A 695 17.22 2.39 20.81
N THR A 696 17.94 3.32 20.20
CA THR A 696 19.37 3.51 20.42
C THR A 696 19.67 3.95 21.86
N GLU A 697 18.90 4.87 22.40
CA GLU A 697 19.05 5.36 23.79
C GLU A 697 18.86 4.23 24.80
N HIS A 698 17.84 3.39 24.61
CA HIS A 698 17.59 2.23 25.47
C HIS A 698 18.70 1.18 25.36
N ARG A 699 19.24 0.94 24.15
CA ARG A 699 20.39 0.07 23.94
C ARG A 699 21.62 0.57 24.72
N ASP A 700 21.89 1.86 24.65
CA ASP A 700 23.07 2.47 25.29
C ASP A 700 22.93 2.48 26.81
N SER A 701 21.71 2.70 27.33
CA SER A 701 21.40 2.61 28.77
C SER A 701 21.56 1.19 29.31
N LEU A 702 21.01 0.17 28.60
CA LEU A 702 21.17 -1.23 29.00
C LEU A 702 22.63 -1.69 28.89
N ALA A 703 23.34 -1.27 27.85
CA ALA A 703 24.77 -1.61 27.69
C ALA A 703 25.63 -1.01 28.79
N ALA A 704 25.41 0.27 29.19
CA ALA A 704 26.11 0.90 30.28
C ALA A 704 25.87 0.17 31.61
N ALA A 705 24.63 -0.20 31.93
CA ALA A 705 24.30 -0.94 33.14
C ALA A 705 24.92 -2.36 33.17
N LEU A 706 25.10 -2.99 31.99
CA LEU A 706 25.74 -4.30 31.88
C LEU A 706 27.27 -4.23 31.91
N ASP A 707 27.88 -3.13 31.45
CA ASP A 707 29.33 -2.93 31.38
C ASP A 707 29.98 -2.77 32.81
N GLU A 708 29.16 -2.44 33.82
CA GLU A 708 29.55 -2.43 35.21
C GLU A 708 29.83 -3.84 35.78
N SER A 709 29.54 -4.90 35.02
CA SER A 709 29.70 -6.29 35.38
C SER A 709 30.98 -6.91 34.79
N ALA A 710 31.32 -8.13 35.20
CA ALA A 710 32.47 -8.88 34.69
C ALA A 710 32.26 -9.44 33.27
N ALA A 711 31.10 -9.23 32.62
CA ALA A 711 30.79 -9.74 31.28
C ALA A 711 31.30 -8.78 30.20
N THR A 712 31.84 -9.31 29.11
CA THR A 712 32.24 -8.48 27.96
C THR A 712 31.00 -8.10 27.14
N VAL A 713 30.69 -6.78 27.06
CA VAL A 713 29.52 -6.24 26.35
C VAL A 713 29.87 -5.80 24.94
N PHE A 714 29.15 -6.35 23.96
CA PHE A 714 29.28 -5.98 22.55
C PHE A 714 28.05 -5.19 22.10
N ILE A 715 28.27 -3.94 21.68
CA ILE A 715 27.18 -3.04 21.25
C ILE A 715 27.09 -3.03 19.72
N MET A 716 25.90 -3.36 19.16
CA MET A 716 25.65 -3.38 17.73
C MET A 716 24.51 -2.43 17.32
N SER A 717 24.70 -1.75 16.17
CA SER A 717 23.69 -0.85 15.62
C SER A 717 23.60 -0.90 14.08
N GLY A 718 22.43 -0.62 13.52
CA GLY A 718 22.19 -0.67 12.08
C GLY A 718 22.97 0.35 11.23
N GLY A 719 23.44 1.46 11.82
CA GLY A 719 24.24 2.49 11.15
C GLY A 719 25.77 2.31 11.27
N MET A 720 26.23 1.21 11.88
CA MET A 720 27.66 0.99 12.13
C MET A 720 28.47 0.80 10.85
N GLY A 721 29.57 1.53 10.72
CA GLY A 721 30.49 1.39 9.59
C GLY A 721 31.13 0.00 9.50
N ALA A 722 31.52 -0.42 8.29
CA ALA A 722 32.06 -1.75 8.01
C ALA A 722 33.31 -2.08 8.86
N LYS A 723 34.20 -1.12 9.07
CA LYS A 723 35.43 -1.30 9.89
C LYS A 723 35.09 -1.65 11.33
N ARG A 724 34.16 -0.93 11.96
CA ARG A 724 33.75 -1.19 13.35
C ARG A 724 33.02 -2.53 13.47
N ARG A 725 32.17 -2.87 12.49
CA ARG A 725 31.48 -4.16 12.47
C ARG A 725 32.44 -5.33 12.39
N ARG A 726 33.47 -5.23 11.52
CA ARG A 726 34.53 -6.24 11.41
C ARG A 726 35.31 -6.38 12.71
N ALA A 727 35.69 -5.28 13.34
CA ALA A 727 36.38 -5.30 14.62
C ALA A 727 35.55 -6.01 15.72
N ILE A 728 34.21 -5.77 15.76
CA ILE A 728 33.33 -6.46 16.72
C ILE A 728 33.24 -7.96 16.38
N ALA A 729 33.14 -8.34 15.11
CA ALA A 729 33.10 -9.75 14.71
C ALA A 729 34.42 -10.48 15.06
N GLU A 730 35.56 -9.83 14.83
CA GLU A 730 36.89 -10.34 15.22
C GLU A 730 37.01 -10.47 16.75
N ALA A 731 36.57 -9.48 17.53
CA ALA A 731 36.55 -9.52 18.99
C ALA A 731 35.61 -10.60 19.54
N LEU A 732 34.41 -10.78 18.93
CA LEU A 732 33.49 -11.87 19.27
C LEU A 732 34.09 -13.25 18.99
N ALA A 733 34.81 -13.39 17.89
CA ALA A 733 35.48 -14.64 17.53
C ALA A 733 36.67 -14.94 18.46
N ALA A 734 37.37 -13.89 18.91
CA ALA A 734 38.51 -14.01 19.81
C ALA A 734 38.10 -14.25 21.29
N THR A 735 36.84 -14.00 21.64
CA THR A 735 36.35 -14.22 23.02
C THR A 735 36.28 -15.72 23.31
N PRO A 736 36.98 -16.19 24.40
CA PRO A 736 36.94 -17.60 24.76
C PRO A 736 35.53 -18.13 24.99
N PRO A 737 35.26 -19.42 24.75
CA PRO A 737 33.93 -19.98 24.93
C PRO A 737 33.38 -19.83 26.36
N GLU A 738 34.27 -19.89 27.36
CA GLU A 738 33.94 -19.83 28.79
C GLU A 738 33.79 -18.40 29.34
N ALA A 739 34.23 -17.39 28.55
CA ALA A 739 34.15 -16.01 29.00
C ALA A 739 32.72 -15.47 28.87
N PRO A 740 32.15 -14.89 29.96
CA PRO A 740 30.81 -14.27 29.92
C PRO A 740 30.78 -13.15 28.90
N ARG A 741 29.82 -13.20 28.00
CA ARG A 741 29.65 -12.17 26.97
C ARG A 741 28.18 -11.85 26.80
N VAL A 742 27.89 -10.61 26.46
CA VAL A 742 26.53 -10.11 26.18
C VAL A 742 26.57 -9.31 24.89
N ILE A 743 25.60 -9.56 24.00
CA ILE A 743 25.41 -8.74 22.81
C ILE A 743 24.17 -7.87 23.00
N VAL A 744 24.33 -6.55 22.96
CA VAL A 744 23.21 -5.59 23.00
C VAL A 744 23.05 -4.93 21.65
N ALA A 745 21.88 -5.10 21.01
CA ALA A 745 21.69 -4.68 19.64
C ALA A 745 20.33 -4.03 19.38
N THR A 746 20.27 -3.19 18.33
CA THR A 746 18.98 -2.78 17.78
C THR A 746 18.46 -3.82 16.80
N GLY A 747 17.12 -4.02 16.77
CA GLY A 747 16.47 -5.06 15.97
C GLY A 747 16.85 -5.03 14.51
N ARG A 748 17.04 -3.85 13.92
CA ARG A 748 17.49 -3.69 12.51
C ARG A 748 18.88 -4.26 12.23
N CYS A 749 19.75 -4.33 13.24
CA CYS A 749 21.11 -4.86 13.08
C CYS A 749 21.14 -6.38 13.05
N VAL A 750 20.29 -7.01 13.86
CA VAL A 750 20.26 -8.47 14.07
C VAL A 750 19.31 -9.16 13.10
N GLY A 751 18.27 -8.47 12.62
CA GLY A 751 17.25 -9.02 11.72
C GLY A 751 17.82 -9.67 10.45
N GLU A 752 18.90 -9.09 9.89
CA GLU A 752 19.46 -9.53 8.62
C GLU A 752 20.99 -9.43 8.64
N GLY A 753 21.67 -10.54 8.39
CA GLY A 753 23.12 -10.58 8.17
C GLY A 753 24.00 -10.71 9.40
N PHE A 754 23.48 -10.67 10.63
CA PHE A 754 24.25 -11.04 11.83
C PHE A 754 24.16 -12.55 12.09
N ASP A 755 25.28 -13.19 12.36
CA ASP A 755 25.36 -14.63 12.53
C ASP A 755 26.40 -14.99 13.58
N ASP A 756 25.95 -15.59 14.69
CA ASP A 756 26.76 -16.18 15.73
C ASP A 756 26.10 -17.47 16.22
N ALA A 757 26.72 -18.61 15.93
CA ALA A 757 26.18 -19.92 16.25
C ALA A 757 26.09 -20.19 17.77
N ARG A 758 26.85 -19.48 18.60
CA ARG A 758 26.85 -19.64 20.07
C ARG A 758 25.61 -19.05 20.76
N LEU A 759 24.87 -18.13 20.08
CA LEU A 759 23.68 -17.52 20.66
C LEU A 759 22.63 -18.55 21.05
N ASP A 760 22.23 -18.56 22.30
CA ASP A 760 21.27 -19.50 22.89
C ASP A 760 20.14 -18.82 23.67
N THR A 761 20.30 -17.56 24.03
CA THR A 761 19.29 -16.82 24.79
C THR A 761 18.98 -15.46 24.14
N LEU A 762 17.69 -15.15 23.99
CA LEU A 762 17.19 -13.89 23.43
C LEU A 762 16.37 -13.12 24.46
N PHE A 763 16.72 -11.87 24.71
CA PHE A 763 15.96 -10.95 25.53
C PHE A 763 15.24 -9.93 24.68
N LEU A 764 13.91 -9.94 24.69
CA LEU A 764 13.08 -8.96 23.99
C LEU A 764 12.85 -7.74 24.91
N ALA A 765 13.86 -6.87 25.01
CA ALA A 765 13.80 -5.68 25.86
C ALA A 765 12.73 -4.66 25.42
N MET A 766 12.27 -4.72 24.18
CA MET A 766 11.14 -3.93 23.67
C MET A 766 10.11 -4.85 23.01
N PRO A 767 8.80 -4.52 23.11
CA PRO A 767 7.73 -5.33 22.55
C PRO A 767 7.79 -5.44 21.03
N VAL A 768 7.72 -6.65 20.49
CA VAL A 768 7.64 -6.95 19.06
C VAL A 768 6.20 -7.42 18.76
N ALA A 769 5.52 -6.78 17.81
CA ALA A 769 4.14 -7.10 17.48
C ALA A 769 4.00 -8.02 16.26
N TRP A 770 4.98 -7.99 15.33
CA TRP A 770 4.87 -8.70 14.07
C TRP A 770 5.55 -10.07 14.10
N ARG A 771 4.78 -11.10 13.71
CA ARG A 771 5.22 -12.50 13.72
C ARG A 771 6.49 -12.74 12.88
N GLY A 772 6.62 -12.08 11.73
CA GLY A 772 7.80 -12.20 10.85
C GLY A 772 9.09 -11.72 11.53
N THR A 773 9.05 -10.57 12.20
CA THR A 773 10.20 -10.04 12.96
C THR A 773 10.58 -10.98 14.11
N LEU A 774 9.58 -11.48 14.85
CA LEU A 774 9.81 -12.44 15.93
C LEU A 774 10.48 -13.71 15.42
N GLN A 775 10.04 -14.23 14.27
CA GLN A 775 10.60 -15.42 13.64
C GLN A 775 12.05 -15.19 13.18
N GLN A 776 12.36 -14.00 12.64
CA GLN A 776 13.73 -13.62 12.27
C GLN A 776 14.66 -13.54 13.49
N TYR A 777 14.20 -12.95 14.59
CA TYR A 777 14.99 -12.82 15.82
C TYR A 777 15.22 -14.18 16.51
N ALA A 778 14.16 -14.96 16.69
CA ALA A 778 14.24 -16.30 17.25
C ALA A 778 15.12 -17.22 16.37
N GLY A 779 15.07 -17.06 15.06
CA GLY A 779 15.87 -17.82 14.11
C GLY A 779 17.39 -17.64 14.28
N ARG A 780 17.84 -16.59 14.97
CA ARG A 780 19.28 -16.41 15.29
C ARG A 780 19.78 -17.40 16.34
N LEU A 781 18.90 -17.88 17.20
CA LEU A 781 19.21 -18.89 18.18
C LEU A 781 19.27 -20.31 17.61
N HIS A 782 18.67 -20.55 16.43
CA HIS A 782 18.41 -21.86 15.89
C HIS A 782 19.62 -22.51 15.18
N ARG A 783 20.79 -21.87 15.21
CA ARG A 783 22.01 -22.47 14.69
C ARG A 783 22.50 -23.55 15.62
N VAL A 784 22.85 -24.69 15.04
CA VAL A 784 23.44 -25.81 15.80
C VAL A 784 24.85 -25.41 16.24
N HIS A 785 25.15 -25.62 17.49
CA HIS A 785 26.48 -25.42 18.09
C HIS A 785 26.72 -26.48 19.17
N ALA A 786 27.95 -26.95 19.30
CA ALA A 786 28.32 -27.94 20.32
C ALA A 786 28.03 -27.36 21.73
N GLY A 787 27.42 -28.15 22.56
CA GLY A 787 27.07 -27.71 23.93
C GLY A 787 25.74 -26.95 24.08
N LYS A 788 25.02 -26.68 23.00
CA LYS A 788 23.71 -26.03 23.09
C LYS A 788 22.63 -27.05 23.42
N ALA A 789 22.15 -27.07 24.67
CA ALA A 789 21.10 -27.98 25.15
C ALA A 789 19.67 -27.44 24.93
N ASP A 790 19.51 -26.13 25.01
CA ASP A 790 18.23 -25.43 24.79
C ASP A 790 18.44 -24.02 24.23
N VAL A 791 17.36 -23.45 23.74
CA VAL A 791 17.28 -22.03 23.36
C VAL A 791 16.14 -21.36 24.11
N ILE A 792 16.42 -20.20 24.72
CA ILE A 792 15.48 -19.52 25.59
C ILE A 792 15.17 -18.11 25.06
N ILE A 793 13.90 -17.74 25.06
CA ILE A 793 13.46 -16.37 24.81
C ILE A 793 12.87 -15.78 26.09
N TYR A 794 13.42 -14.70 26.59
CA TYR A 794 12.84 -13.91 27.68
C TYR A 794 11.90 -12.87 27.08
N ASP A 795 10.61 -12.96 27.41
CA ASP A 795 9.56 -12.06 26.96
C ASP A 795 8.98 -11.26 28.13
N TYR A 796 9.27 -9.96 28.17
CA TYR A 796 8.78 -9.05 29.20
C TYR A 796 7.38 -8.58 28.88
N VAL A 797 6.45 -8.81 29.84
CA VAL A 797 5.02 -8.55 29.70
C VAL A 797 4.63 -7.33 30.52
N ASP A 798 4.29 -6.28 29.83
CA ASP A 798 3.86 -5.00 30.41
C ASP A 798 2.31 -4.98 30.46
N GLY A 799 1.71 -5.83 31.34
CA GLY A 799 0.25 -6.09 31.40
C GLY A 799 -0.59 -4.89 31.81
N GLY A 800 0.02 -3.90 32.52
CA GLY A 800 -0.64 -2.66 32.90
C GLY A 800 -1.04 -1.75 31.73
N VAL A 801 -0.57 -2.02 30.50
CA VAL A 801 -0.87 -1.23 29.29
C VAL A 801 -1.61 -2.09 28.25
N PRO A 802 -2.90 -1.83 27.97
CA PRO A 802 -3.74 -2.72 27.14
C PRO A 802 -3.20 -3.01 25.74
N VAL A 803 -2.53 -2.04 25.09
CA VAL A 803 -1.93 -2.26 23.77
C VAL A 803 -0.74 -3.22 23.84
N LEU A 804 0.07 -3.16 24.91
CA LEU A 804 1.21 -4.04 25.11
C LEU A 804 0.77 -5.47 25.47
N ALA A 805 -0.27 -5.60 26.28
CA ALA A 805 -0.90 -6.88 26.59
C ALA A 805 -1.41 -7.58 25.30
N ARG A 806 -2.08 -6.85 24.40
CA ARG A 806 -2.49 -7.38 23.09
C ARG A 806 -1.30 -7.78 22.21
N MET A 807 -0.20 -7.05 22.26
CA MET A 807 1.03 -7.40 21.54
C MET A 807 1.63 -8.70 22.09
N HIS A 808 1.62 -8.91 23.40
CA HIS A 808 2.07 -10.16 24.02
C HIS A 808 1.23 -11.35 23.56
N GLN A 809 -0.12 -11.26 23.55
CA GLN A 809 -0.99 -12.32 23.04
C GLN A 809 -0.64 -12.73 21.60
N LYS A 810 -0.30 -11.77 20.73
CA LYS A 810 0.17 -12.06 19.38
C LYS A 810 1.52 -12.78 19.36
N ARG A 811 2.44 -12.45 20.28
CA ARG A 811 3.73 -13.15 20.42
C ARG A 811 3.55 -14.58 20.90
N LEU A 812 2.65 -14.84 21.86
CA LEU A 812 2.34 -16.20 22.33
C LEU A 812 1.90 -17.12 21.18
N ALA A 813 1.03 -16.63 20.28
CA ALA A 813 0.65 -17.38 19.10
C ALA A 813 1.84 -17.63 18.17
N GLY A 814 2.76 -16.66 18.06
CA GLY A 814 3.99 -16.76 17.29
C GLY A 814 4.94 -17.82 17.86
N TYR A 815 5.17 -17.84 19.17
CA TYR A 815 6.02 -18.83 19.84
C TYR A 815 5.51 -20.26 19.63
N ARG A 816 4.22 -20.48 19.87
CA ARG A 816 3.59 -21.81 19.65
C ARG A 816 3.71 -22.29 18.21
N ALA A 817 3.61 -21.36 17.24
CA ALA A 817 3.76 -21.68 15.83
C ALA A 817 5.20 -22.03 15.44
N MET A 818 6.19 -21.57 16.20
CA MET A 818 7.62 -21.90 16.02
C MET A 818 8.08 -23.10 16.83
N GLY A 819 7.19 -23.76 17.59
CA GLY A 819 7.50 -24.92 18.41
C GLY A 819 8.10 -24.61 19.78
N TYR A 820 8.01 -23.37 20.25
CA TYR A 820 8.46 -23.01 21.61
C TYR A 820 7.43 -23.41 22.66
N VAL A 821 7.91 -23.95 23.78
CA VAL A 821 7.13 -24.21 24.97
C VAL A 821 7.18 -22.97 25.88
N VAL A 822 6.01 -22.47 26.24
CA VAL A 822 5.90 -21.30 27.13
C VAL A 822 5.89 -21.78 28.57
N ALA A 823 6.95 -21.46 29.32
CA ALA A 823 7.02 -21.69 30.77
C ALA A 823 6.49 -20.46 31.50
N SER A 824 5.47 -20.61 32.33
CA SER A 824 5.02 -19.55 33.23
C SER A 824 5.89 -19.52 34.47
N GLY A 825 6.59 -18.38 34.67
CA GLY A 825 7.01 -17.92 36.00
C GLY A 825 8.01 -18.74 36.80
N ALA A 826 9.05 -19.38 36.22
CA ALA A 826 10.17 -19.87 37.02
C ALA A 826 11.29 -18.81 37.10
N SER A 827 11.69 -18.47 38.33
CA SER A 827 12.92 -17.70 38.60
C SER A 827 14.15 -18.49 38.12
N PRO A 828 15.25 -17.86 37.70
CA PRO A 828 16.48 -18.55 37.26
C PRO A 828 17.08 -19.49 38.33
N SER A 829 16.64 -19.37 39.58
CA SER A 829 17.11 -20.19 40.73
C SER A 829 16.48 -21.60 40.84
N ASP A 830 15.48 -21.95 40.02
CA ASP A 830 14.74 -23.22 40.14
C ASP A 830 15.18 -24.31 39.15
N SER A 831 16.32 -24.12 38.50
CA SER A 831 16.93 -25.13 37.60
C SER A 831 18.37 -25.41 37.98
N THR A 832 18.58 -25.96 39.18
CA THR A 832 19.81 -26.69 39.55
C THR A 832 19.55 -28.19 39.42
#